data_8dc0053c441a464e0d972763b5bd1125
#
_entry.id   8dc0053c441a464e0d972763b5bd1125
#
_cell.length_a   1.000
_cell.length_b   1.000
_cell.length_c   1.000
_cell.angle_alpha   90.00
_cell.angle_beta   90.00
_cell.angle_gamma   90.00
#
_symmetry.space_group_name_H-M   'P 1'
#
loop_
_entity.id
_entity.type
_entity.pdbx_description
1 polymer ?
#
loop_
_entity_poly.entity_id
_entity_poly.type
_entity_poly.pdbx_seq_one_letter_code
_entity_poly.pdbx_strand_id
1 'polypeptide(L)'
;TAWTDVTSQGYALQDINDQQLTDGIYYRASREADWVPTLPATFTALYVRTVGDDAALTASQFNTLVTKISAQSAPVTLDLSMAKFEATEFPVSLAGNAKLGTIKFFENTTSIAAGAFKGCTALTKATVPTGVEIIGESTFEGCTALASLTLPSSVKTVGDKAFKGCSALVETSLSAIENIGTEAFAGTGLTSAKISATTLGEKSFRDCTELTAITLGSATTIPAEMFAGCTSITTVTIPKSIETIGTSAFDGCSKLATLTLGTGVTTLGDRAFADCGLTALALPDNVTTLGDGAFSNNPNIATLQFGAGLTAISDNAFATNNAIESLTIPKTIATIGAGSFANWSKLTKLTISGNTLTSIGSKAFENAALLADVYAEPTTAPAVQADSFSGAGTSVQGSKTFHVASVEAYSSWTTAASGYTMEALGPDYLSEGLYYRASGEDPWKSEIPQTFTTLYVKTAGDNTVMTTAQMKSVADAVLALAAPATVDFSEVVYESTTFPNSFKSNANLAGIVFPQNVTATASAAFQKTGMTSVTVLKDISYGSNAFDSCASLVSVTVEEGVTEIGNYMFQNTKLTSVTLPNSVTKIGASAFNGCSLTTINFGQGVKTIENSAFQNCGELTEIILPDATETLGQNAFGDCPKLAKISLGKNMKTLEAYCFVGYSKGCPLLGDIICRATTPPTLKDDYGTGPFGGGWSPVAGKDVPAENRIIHLPKSADLVGGTGAYADSSWVKLTSSTYGFAFKYDVEG
;
A
#
# COMPACT_ATOMS: atom_id res chain seq x y z
N THR A 1 58.16 -1.28 -35.27
CA THR A 1 58.35 -2.63 -35.84
C THR A 1 59.25 -3.55 -35.00
N ALA A 2 59.97 -3.04 -33.99
CA ALA A 2 60.93 -3.88 -33.20
C ALA A 2 60.24 -4.46 -31.90
N TRP A 3 59.01 -4.10 -31.58
CA TRP A 3 58.38 -4.51 -30.32
C TRP A 3 57.28 -5.59 -30.48
N THR A 4 56.91 -5.94 -31.71
CA THR A 4 55.93 -6.99 -31.98
C THR A 4 56.45 -8.42 -31.67
N ASP A 5 57.77 -8.61 -31.62
CA ASP A 5 58.36 -9.89 -31.30
C ASP A 5 58.32 -10.25 -29.79
N VAL A 6 58.16 -9.24 -28.92
CA VAL A 6 58.22 -9.44 -27.46
C VAL A 6 56.86 -9.97 -26.93
N THR A 7 55.75 -9.63 -27.59
CA THR A 7 54.43 -10.17 -27.23
C THR A 7 54.24 -11.64 -27.60
N SER A 8 54.96 -12.12 -28.63
CA SER A 8 54.97 -13.54 -29.02
C SER A 8 55.69 -14.45 -27.99
N GLN A 9 56.50 -13.84 -27.09
CA GLN A 9 57.19 -14.51 -26.00
C GLN A 9 56.44 -14.41 -24.63
N GLY A 10 55.19 -13.98 -24.64
CA GLY A 10 54.35 -13.96 -23.43
C GLY A 10 54.52 -12.73 -22.52
N TYR A 11 55.22 -11.68 -22.99
CA TYR A 11 55.28 -10.39 -22.26
C TYR A 11 54.09 -9.52 -22.63
N ALA A 12 53.31 -9.11 -21.64
CA ALA A 12 52.30 -8.08 -21.84
C ALA A 12 52.98 -6.72 -22.07
N LEU A 13 52.66 -6.04 -23.20
CA LEU A 13 53.03 -4.63 -23.37
C LEU A 13 52.17 -3.83 -22.39
N GLN A 14 52.80 -3.38 -21.32
CA GLN A 14 52.19 -2.38 -20.43
C GLN A 14 52.50 -0.98 -20.94
N ASP A 15 51.52 -0.10 -20.91
CA ASP A 15 51.68 1.29 -21.36
C ASP A 15 52.78 1.96 -20.50
N ILE A 16 53.89 2.35 -21.12
CA ILE A 16 55.09 2.90 -20.44
C ILE A 16 54.77 4.21 -19.71
N ASN A 17 53.71 4.89 -20.09
CA ASN A 17 53.31 6.18 -19.51
C ASN A 17 52.85 6.13 -18.05
N ASP A 18 52.44 4.97 -17.52
CA ASP A 18 51.99 4.82 -16.13
C ASP A 18 53.10 4.39 -15.15
N GLN A 19 54.24 3.89 -15.63
CA GLN A 19 55.30 3.30 -14.81
C GLN A 19 56.51 4.18 -14.49
N GLN A 20 56.56 5.44 -14.98
CA GLN A 20 57.71 6.34 -14.76
C GLN A 20 57.38 7.61 -13.94
N LEU A 21 56.20 7.64 -13.27
CA LEU A 21 55.91 8.77 -12.38
C LEU A 21 56.71 8.59 -11.08
N THR A 22 57.56 9.57 -10.74
CA THR A 22 58.18 9.66 -9.40
C THR A 22 57.19 10.07 -8.36
N ASP A 23 57.51 9.88 -7.09
CA ASP A 23 56.63 10.28 -6.00
C ASP A 23 56.16 11.72 -6.13
N GLY A 24 54.87 11.96 -6.06
CA GLY A 24 54.29 13.29 -6.22
C GLY A 24 52.82 13.34 -6.61
N ILE A 25 52.36 14.53 -6.95
CA ILE A 25 51.00 14.83 -7.38
C ILE A 25 51.00 15.18 -8.84
N TYR A 26 50.13 14.54 -9.59
CA TYR A 26 50.03 14.70 -11.04
C TYR A 26 48.60 15.06 -11.45
N TYR A 27 48.47 15.79 -12.54
CA TYR A 27 47.21 16.30 -13.08
C TYR A 27 47.14 16.00 -14.59
N ARG A 28 45.91 15.80 -15.08
CA ARG A 28 45.63 15.77 -16.53
C ARG A 28 44.25 16.35 -16.83
N ALA A 29 44.14 17.00 -18.00
CA ALA A 29 42.91 17.70 -18.41
C ALA A 29 41.93 16.81 -19.20
N SER A 30 42.33 15.62 -19.61
CA SER A 30 41.48 14.58 -20.21
C SER A 30 42.00 13.18 -19.86
N ARG A 31 41.22 12.12 -20.16
CA ARG A 31 41.66 10.73 -19.93
C ARG A 31 42.85 10.31 -20.79
N GLU A 32 42.94 10.90 -21.98
CA GLU A 32 44.01 10.60 -22.96
C GLU A 32 45.22 11.49 -22.79
N ALA A 33 45.15 12.56 -21.99
CA ALA A 33 46.27 13.46 -21.76
C ALA A 33 47.33 12.82 -20.84
N ASP A 34 48.61 13.21 -21.08
CA ASP A 34 49.71 12.80 -20.21
C ASP A 34 49.57 13.40 -18.80
N TRP A 35 50.05 12.66 -17.79
CA TRP A 35 50.15 13.14 -16.42
C TRP A 35 51.28 14.19 -16.30
N VAL A 36 50.92 15.35 -15.79
CA VAL A 36 51.87 16.48 -15.61
C VAL A 36 51.90 16.92 -14.14
N PRO A 37 53.09 17.33 -13.61
CA PRO A 37 53.19 17.77 -12.21
C PRO A 37 52.63 19.19 -11.97
N THR A 38 52.24 19.89 -13.03
CA THR A 38 51.70 21.25 -12.96
C THR A 38 50.20 21.27 -13.28
N LEU A 39 49.42 22.00 -12.46
CA LEU A 39 47.99 22.12 -12.64
C LEU A 39 47.65 22.86 -13.96
N PRO A 40 46.89 22.27 -14.90
CA PRO A 40 46.49 22.91 -16.14
C PRO A 40 45.74 24.23 -15.91
N ALA A 41 45.93 25.19 -16.83
CA ALA A 41 45.27 26.50 -16.72
C ALA A 41 43.76 26.44 -17.06
N THR A 42 43.38 25.63 -18.05
CA THR A 42 42.00 25.43 -18.54
C THR A 42 41.69 23.96 -18.70
N PHE A 43 40.49 23.55 -18.33
CA PHE A 43 40.01 22.17 -18.42
C PHE A 43 38.49 22.10 -18.30
N THR A 44 37.87 21.09 -18.89
CA THR A 44 36.47 20.70 -18.67
C THR A 44 36.39 19.45 -17.79
N ALA A 45 37.48 18.69 -17.68
CA ALA A 45 37.67 17.62 -16.72
C ALA A 45 39.06 17.74 -16.11
N LEU A 46 39.19 17.49 -14.83
CA LEU A 46 40.46 17.48 -14.11
C LEU A 46 40.57 16.14 -13.38
N TYR A 47 41.58 15.39 -13.74
CA TYR A 47 41.95 14.13 -13.08
C TYR A 47 43.19 14.40 -12.24
N VAL A 48 43.16 13.87 -11.01
CA VAL A 48 44.25 14.05 -10.05
C VAL A 48 44.73 12.67 -9.59
N ARG A 49 46.07 12.50 -9.52
CA ARG A 49 46.70 11.25 -9.09
C ARG A 49 47.83 11.57 -8.11
N THR A 50 47.91 10.77 -7.04
CA THR A 50 49.08 10.74 -6.14
C THR A 50 49.90 9.48 -6.44
N VAL A 51 51.20 9.59 -6.47
CA VAL A 51 52.15 8.48 -6.72
C VAL A 51 53.14 8.45 -5.56
N GLY A 52 53.38 7.24 -4.99
CA GLY A 52 54.20 7.02 -3.81
C GLY A 52 53.37 6.78 -2.56
N ASP A 53 53.88 5.98 -1.64
CA ASP A 53 53.15 5.52 -0.45
C ASP A 53 52.69 6.65 0.48
N ASP A 54 53.52 7.71 0.58
CA ASP A 54 53.26 8.88 1.43
C ASP A 54 52.68 10.08 0.66
N ALA A 55 52.44 9.96 -0.65
CA ALA A 55 51.93 11.06 -1.45
C ALA A 55 50.44 11.29 -1.23
N ALA A 56 50.06 12.45 -0.68
CA ALA A 56 48.68 12.89 -0.50
C ALA A 56 48.57 14.38 -0.80
N LEU A 57 47.39 14.83 -1.26
CA LEU A 57 47.10 16.26 -1.38
C LEU A 57 46.91 16.85 0.02
N THR A 58 47.56 17.99 0.24
CA THR A 58 47.32 18.83 1.41
C THR A 58 46.07 19.70 1.21
N ALA A 59 45.49 20.19 2.29
CA ALA A 59 44.36 21.12 2.23
C ALA A 59 44.69 22.38 1.39
N SER A 60 45.90 22.89 1.47
CA SER A 60 46.37 24.05 0.68
C SER A 60 46.38 23.74 -0.82
N GLN A 61 46.88 22.58 -1.22
CA GLN A 61 46.89 22.14 -2.63
C GLN A 61 45.47 21.93 -3.14
N PHE A 62 44.60 21.31 -2.32
CA PHE A 62 43.19 21.14 -2.68
C PHE A 62 42.47 22.49 -2.86
N ASN A 63 42.70 23.46 -1.98
CA ASN A 63 42.13 24.81 -2.11
C ASN A 63 42.62 25.51 -3.41
N THR A 64 43.86 25.23 -3.85
CA THR A 64 44.37 25.71 -5.12
C THR A 64 43.59 25.09 -6.29
N LEU A 65 43.29 23.79 -6.25
CA LEU A 65 42.42 23.13 -7.25
C LEU A 65 41.03 23.80 -7.27
N VAL A 66 40.39 23.98 -6.11
CA VAL A 66 39.07 24.61 -5.98
C VAL A 66 39.04 26.00 -6.60
N THR A 67 40.07 26.80 -6.34
CA THR A 67 40.21 28.15 -6.93
C THR A 67 40.31 28.07 -8.47
N LYS A 68 41.05 27.12 -8.99
CA LYS A 68 41.19 26.91 -10.45
C LYS A 68 39.89 26.42 -11.09
N ILE A 69 39.13 25.53 -10.42
CA ILE A 69 37.80 25.09 -10.86
C ILE A 69 36.84 26.27 -10.93
N SER A 70 36.83 27.13 -9.90
CA SER A 70 35.97 28.32 -9.84
C SER A 70 36.25 29.32 -10.98
N ALA A 71 37.47 29.37 -11.48
CA ALA A 71 37.89 30.24 -12.56
C ALA A 71 37.53 29.70 -13.96
N GLN A 72 37.02 28.47 -14.10
CA GLN A 72 36.67 27.92 -15.41
C GLN A 72 35.39 28.58 -15.97
N SER A 73 35.29 28.63 -17.30
CA SER A 73 34.12 29.21 -17.99
C SER A 73 32.90 28.31 -17.96
N ALA A 74 33.06 26.98 -17.89
CA ALA A 74 32.04 25.98 -17.91
C ALA A 74 32.14 25.02 -16.69
N PRO A 75 31.08 24.25 -16.36
CA PRO A 75 31.15 23.23 -15.33
C PRO A 75 32.22 22.16 -15.61
N VAL A 76 32.85 21.69 -14.55
CA VAL A 76 34.05 20.83 -14.58
C VAL A 76 33.74 19.47 -13.95
N THR A 77 34.24 18.40 -14.55
CA THR A 77 34.38 17.10 -13.91
C THR A 77 35.66 17.08 -13.08
N LEU A 78 35.55 16.83 -11.77
CA LEU A 78 36.69 16.60 -10.87
C LEU A 78 36.78 15.13 -10.50
N ASP A 79 37.84 14.47 -10.94
CA ASP A 79 38.07 13.04 -10.63
C ASP A 79 39.31 12.91 -9.72
N LEU A 80 39.06 12.60 -8.46
CA LEU A 80 40.05 12.40 -7.41
C LEU A 80 40.25 10.92 -7.05
N SER A 81 39.63 10.00 -7.82
CA SER A 81 39.60 8.57 -7.48
C SER A 81 40.96 7.87 -7.56
N MET A 82 41.97 8.54 -8.06
CA MET A 82 43.38 8.07 -8.11
C MET A 82 44.28 8.87 -7.17
N ALA A 83 43.74 9.72 -6.31
CA ALA A 83 44.47 10.54 -5.38
C ALA A 83 44.09 10.27 -3.94
N LYS A 84 45.06 10.41 -3.04
CA LYS A 84 44.83 10.42 -1.59
C LYS A 84 44.80 11.84 -1.07
N PHE A 85 44.05 12.10 -0.05
CA PHE A 85 44.05 13.35 0.70
C PHE A 85 44.74 13.12 2.05
N GLU A 86 45.35 14.19 2.62
CA GLU A 86 46.04 14.12 3.92
C GLU A 86 45.16 13.69 5.09
N ALA A 87 43.84 13.77 4.91
CA ALA A 87 42.84 13.27 5.87
C ALA A 87 41.90 12.30 5.15
N THR A 88 41.16 11.49 5.94
CA THR A 88 40.11 10.60 5.41
C THR A 88 38.77 11.31 5.27
N GLU A 89 38.62 12.50 5.84
CA GLU A 89 37.45 13.35 5.67
C GLU A 89 37.60 14.26 4.42
N PHE A 90 36.60 14.19 3.52
CA PHE A 90 36.50 15.08 2.38
C PHE A 90 36.17 16.51 2.84
N PRO A 91 36.99 17.55 2.46
CA PRO A 91 36.90 18.88 3.05
C PRO A 91 35.75 19.74 2.50
N VAL A 92 35.41 20.82 3.23
CA VAL A 92 34.32 21.77 2.89
C VAL A 92 34.69 22.75 1.77
N SER A 93 35.92 22.71 1.26
CA SER A 93 36.48 23.72 0.35
C SER A 93 35.71 23.94 -0.98
N LEU A 94 34.86 23.00 -1.38
CA LEU A 94 34.02 23.10 -2.60
C LEU A 94 32.69 23.81 -2.39
N ALA A 95 32.31 24.15 -1.17
CA ALA A 95 31.04 24.83 -0.89
C ALA A 95 30.92 26.13 -1.73
N GLY A 96 29.73 26.29 -2.34
CA GLY A 96 29.44 27.44 -3.22
C GLY A 96 30.11 27.42 -4.60
N ASN A 97 30.81 26.35 -4.96
CA ASN A 97 31.47 26.27 -6.26
C ASN A 97 30.45 26.02 -7.38
N ALA A 98 30.12 27.11 -8.11
CA ALA A 98 29.15 27.06 -9.22
C ALA A 98 29.72 26.45 -10.51
N LYS A 99 30.99 25.98 -10.50
CA LYS A 99 31.66 25.35 -11.64
C LYS A 99 31.98 23.88 -11.45
N LEU A 100 31.69 23.32 -10.29
CA LEU A 100 31.79 21.88 -10.09
C LEU A 100 30.58 21.18 -10.75
N GLY A 101 30.84 20.41 -11.82
CA GLY A 101 29.79 19.69 -12.57
C GLY A 101 29.65 18.23 -12.16
N THR A 102 30.76 17.55 -11.87
CA THR A 102 30.77 16.15 -11.41
C THR A 102 31.93 15.95 -10.43
N ILE A 103 31.75 15.14 -9.41
CA ILE A 103 32.76 14.76 -8.44
C ILE A 103 32.93 13.24 -8.36
N LYS A 104 34.20 12.78 -8.34
CA LYS A 104 34.63 11.51 -7.79
C LYS A 104 35.62 11.76 -6.66
N PHE A 105 35.37 11.16 -5.54
CA PHE A 105 36.07 11.39 -4.27
C PHE A 105 37.49 10.80 -4.28
N PHE A 106 38.28 11.21 -3.30
CA PHE A 106 39.60 10.63 -3.02
C PHE A 106 39.48 9.15 -2.69
N GLU A 107 40.50 8.37 -3.04
CA GLU A 107 40.56 6.93 -2.77
C GLU A 107 40.37 6.58 -1.28
N ASN A 108 40.94 7.44 -0.39
CA ASN A 108 40.90 7.21 1.05
C ASN A 108 39.76 7.92 1.76
N THR A 109 38.73 8.41 1.06
CA THR A 109 37.59 9.11 1.68
C THR A 109 36.70 8.13 2.45
N THR A 110 36.58 8.34 3.77
CA THR A 110 35.69 7.60 4.68
C THR A 110 34.60 8.48 5.31
N SER A 111 34.75 9.80 5.23
CA SER A 111 33.75 10.77 5.68
C SER A 111 33.73 12.01 4.79
N ILE A 112 32.64 12.77 4.83
CA ILE A 112 32.45 14.01 4.07
C ILE A 112 32.09 15.10 5.06
N ALA A 113 32.84 16.19 5.06
CA ALA A 113 32.60 17.32 5.96
C ALA A 113 31.22 17.94 5.75
N ALA A 114 30.62 18.42 6.82
CA ALA A 114 29.35 19.14 6.75
C ALA A 114 29.43 20.30 5.75
N GLY A 115 28.42 20.45 4.88
CA GLY A 115 28.37 21.49 3.89
C GLY A 115 29.39 21.38 2.74
N ALA A 116 30.11 20.28 2.58
CA ALA A 116 31.22 20.14 1.60
C ALA A 116 30.88 20.58 0.17
N PHE A 117 29.63 20.38 -0.24
CA PHE A 117 29.12 20.77 -1.58
C PHE A 117 27.93 21.74 -1.49
N LYS A 118 27.69 22.34 -0.32
CA LYS A 118 26.58 23.29 -0.15
C LYS A 118 26.63 24.37 -1.23
N GLY A 119 25.52 24.54 -1.97
CA GLY A 119 25.39 25.55 -3.00
C GLY A 119 26.22 25.29 -4.29
N CYS A 120 26.67 24.06 -4.53
CA CYS A 120 27.28 23.68 -5.82
C CYS A 120 26.19 23.53 -6.89
N THR A 121 25.68 24.65 -7.39
CA THR A 121 24.50 24.69 -8.28
C THR A 121 24.67 24.03 -9.63
N ALA A 122 25.92 23.85 -10.10
CA ALA A 122 26.24 23.15 -11.36
C ALA A 122 26.50 21.64 -11.15
N LEU A 123 26.58 21.15 -9.93
CA LEU A 123 26.86 19.75 -9.65
C LEU A 123 25.69 18.85 -10.12
N THR A 124 25.95 18.05 -11.16
CA THR A 124 24.91 17.16 -11.75
C THR A 124 25.03 15.72 -11.27
N LYS A 125 26.23 15.30 -10.86
CA LYS A 125 26.49 13.91 -10.45
C LYS A 125 27.51 13.81 -9.33
N ALA A 126 27.18 13.01 -8.32
CA ALA A 126 28.10 12.60 -7.26
C ALA A 126 27.96 11.07 -7.01
N THR A 127 29.12 10.40 -6.76
CA THR A 127 29.15 8.99 -6.37
C THR A 127 29.84 8.90 -5.04
N VAL A 128 29.09 8.67 -3.97
CA VAL A 128 29.59 8.58 -2.61
C VAL A 128 30.42 7.30 -2.44
N PRO A 129 31.65 7.37 -1.85
CA PRO A 129 32.48 6.18 -1.65
C PRO A 129 31.88 5.17 -0.68
N THR A 130 32.21 3.89 -0.87
CA THR A 130 31.69 2.77 -0.07
C THR A 130 32.14 2.78 1.39
N GLY A 131 33.14 3.59 1.76
CA GLY A 131 33.58 3.77 3.15
C GLY A 131 32.78 4.80 3.95
N VAL A 132 31.92 5.59 3.27
CA VAL A 132 31.16 6.66 3.93
C VAL A 132 29.91 6.08 4.58
N GLU A 133 29.73 6.33 5.87
CA GLU A 133 28.58 5.88 6.66
C GLU A 133 27.55 7.00 6.92
N ILE A 134 28.00 8.26 6.88
CA ILE A 134 27.19 9.44 7.19
C ILE A 134 27.31 10.47 6.07
N ILE A 135 26.17 10.92 5.55
CA ILE A 135 26.09 12.18 4.79
C ILE A 135 25.76 13.27 5.83
N GLY A 136 26.72 14.15 6.08
CA GLY A 136 26.64 15.16 7.13
C GLY A 136 25.60 16.25 6.84
N GLU A 137 25.45 17.15 7.83
CA GLU A 137 24.57 18.33 7.72
C GLU A 137 24.89 19.15 6.46
N SER A 138 23.85 19.57 5.75
CA SER A 138 23.95 20.49 4.58
C SER A 138 24.93 20.04 3.49
N THR A 139 25.38 18.79 3.45
CA THR A 139 26.46 18.33 2.56
C THR A 139 26.21 18.71 1.09
N PHE A 140 25.00 18.50 0.57
CA PHE A 140 24.59 18.86 -0.80
C PHE A 140 23.46 19.91 -0.82
N GLU A 141 23.25 20.65 0.26
CA GLU A 141 22.19 21.66 0.32
C GLU A 141 22.31 22.66 -0.84
N GLY A 142 21.21 22.85 -1.58
CA GLY A 142 21.17 23.78 -2.70
C GLY A 142 21.92 23.34 -3.97
N CYS A 143 22.29 22.06 -4.10
CA CYS A 143 22.80 21.50 -5.34
C CYS A 143 21.64 21.29 -6.34
N THR A 144 21.11 22.37 -6.89
CA THR A 144 19.87 22.38 -7.68
C THR A 144 19.95 21.56 -8.98
N ALA A 145 21.13 21.34 -9.55
CA ALA A 145 21.35 20.55 -10.75
C ALA A 145 21.65 19.07 -10.45
N LEU A 146 21.75 18.65 -9.17
CA LEU A 146 22.14 17.28 -8.82
C LEU A 146 21.04 16.29 -9.20
N ALA A 147 21.19 15.68 -10.37
CA ALA A 147 20.24 14.74 -10.93
C ALA A 147 20.59 13.27 -10.66
N SER A 148 21.87 12.97 -10.45
CA SER A 148 22.34 11.60 -10.24
C SER A 148 23.20 11.51 -8.98
N LEU A 149 22.68 10.79 -7.99
CA LEU A 149 23.35 10.51 -6.72
C LEU A 149 23.35 9.01 -6.47
N THR A 150 24.54 8.43 -6.24
CA THR A 150 24.66 7.04 -5.80
C THR A 150 25.11 7.02 -4.35
N LEU A 151 24.23 6.54 -3.47
CA LEU A 151 24.52 6.27 -2.07
C LEU A 151 24.85 4.77 -1.91
N PRO A 152 26.03 4.41 -1.40
CA PRO A 152 26.36 3.01 -1.12
C PRO A 152 25.58 2.50 0.10
N SER A 153 25.47 1.20 0.23
CA SER A 153 24.79 0.55 1.37
C SER A 153 25.46 0.78 2.73
N SER A 154 26.69 1.30 2.73
CA SER A 154 27.40 1.72 3.95
C SER A 154 26.76 2.96 4.59
N VAL A 155 26.12 3.84 3.81
CA VAL A 155 25.48 5.04 4.35
C VAL A 155 24.26 4.65 5.18
N LYS A 156 24.31 4.96 6.48
CA LYS A 156 23.27 4.70 7.48
C LYS A 156 22.57 5.96 7.93
N THR A 157 23.22 7.11 7.81
CA THR A 157 22.67 8.38 8.28
C THR A 157 22.75 9.45 7.20
N VAL A 158 21.62 10.13 7.02
CA VAL A 158 21.51 11.35 6.22
C VAL A 158 21.18 12.48 7.21
N GLY A 159 22.13 13.42 7.37
CA GLY A 159 22.02 14.51 8.33
C GLY A 159 21.04 15.60 7.92
N ASP A 160 20.90 16.60 8.81
CA ASP A 160 20.02 17.74 8.60
C ASP A 160 20.32 18.47 7.30
N LYS A 161 19.29 18.79 6.52
CA LYS A 161 19.41 19.56 5.27
C LYS A 161 20.36 18.97 4.22
N ALA A 162 20.78 17.72 4.37
CA ALA A 162 21.84 17.12 3.54
C ALA A 162 21.59 17.26 2.04
N PHE A 163 20.34 17.15 1.58
CA PHE A 163 19.90 17.32 0.19
C PHE A 163 18.83 18.39 0.01
N LYS A 164 18.66 19.28 0.99
CA LYS A 164 17.65 20.34 0.90
C LYS A 164 17.82 21.17 -0.38
N GLY A 165 16.74 21.28 -1.16
CA GLY A 165 16.73 22.07 -2.40
C GLY A 165 17.46 21.43 -3.58
N CYS A 166 17.79 20.14 -3.54
CA CYS A 166 18.30 19.39 -4.71
C CYS A 166 17.12 19.09 -5.66
N SER A 167 16.59 20.11 -6.33
CA SER A 167 15.35 20.01 -7.11
C SER A 167 15.45 19.11 -8.36
N ALA A 168 16.64 18.84 -8.87
CA ALA A 168 16.85 17.89 -9.96
C ALA A 168 16.98 16.43 -9.50
N LEU A 169 17.07 16.15 -8.19
CA LEU A 169 17.22 14.79 -7.66
C LEU A 169 15.88 14.08 -7.68
N VAL A 170 15.67 13.22 -8.69
CA VAL A 170 14.38 12.52 -8.91
C VAL A 170 14.30 11.14 -8.28
N GLU A 171 15.47 10.53 -7.98
CA GLU A 171 15.55 9.22 -7.34
C GLU A 171 16.83 9.08 -6.49
N THR A 172 16.72 8.36 -5.38
CA THR A 172 17.87 7.89 -4.59
C THR A 172 17.46 6.69 -3.75
N SER A 173 18.43 5.83 -3.38
CA SER A 173 18.14 4.66 -2.55
C SER A 173 18.13 5.05 -1.07
N LEU A 174 16.99 4.84 -0.41
CA LEU A 174 16.83 5.06 1.03
C LEU A 174 16.75 3.74 1.82
N SER A 175 16.91 2.60 1.17
CA SER A 175 16.66 1.27 1.77
C SER A 175 17.68 0.87 2.85
N ALA A 176 18.91 1.44 2.80
CA ALA A 176 19.95 1.18 3.79
C ALA A 176 20.01 2.24 4.90
N ILE A 177 19.27 3.35 4.75
CA ILE A 177 19.31 4.47 5.67
C ILE A 177 18.51 4.13 6.94
N GLU A 178 19.13 4.36 8.09
CA GLU A 178 18.56 4.13 9.42
C GLU A 178 18.09 5.44 10.08
N ASN A 179 18.76 6.56 9.75
CA ASN A 179 18.47 7.87 10.30
C ASN A 179 18.37 8.92 9.20
N ILE A 180 17.28 9.67 9.18
CA ILE A 180 17.03 10.80 8.28
C ILE A 180 16.85 12.06 9.12
N GLY A 181 17.69 13.07 8.90
CA GLY A 181 17.68 14.32 9.66
C GLY A 181 16.57 15.29 9.24
N THR A 182 16.50 16.38 9.98
CA THR A 182 15.56 17.49 9.74
C THR A 182 15.81 18.13 8.36
N GLU A 183 14.73 18.34 7.60
CA GLU A 183 14.79 18.92 6.24
C GLU A 183 15.73 18.16 5.26
N ALA A 184 16.12 16.93 5.54
CA ALA A 184 17.18 16.23 4.82
C ALA A 184 16.96 16.17 3.30
N PHE A 185 15.73 15.98 2.84
CA PHE A 185 15.32 15.94 1.43
C PHE A 185 14.28 17.01 1.07
N ALA A 186 14.15 18.07 1.90
CA ALA A 186 13.14 19.10 1.64
C ALA A 186 13.36 19.79 0.28
N GLY A 187 12.30 19.93 -0.51
CA GLY A 187 12.35 20.58 -1.82
C GLY A 187 13.14 19.82 -2.87
N THR A 188 13.30 18.51 -2.74
CA THR A 188 13.89 17.65 -3.79
C THR A 188 12.84 17.28 -4.85
N GLY A 189 13.32 16.88 -6.03
CA GLY A 189 12.51 16.38 -7.15
C GLY A 189 12.14 14.91 -7.04
N LEU A 190 12.29 14.27 -5.88
CA LEU A 190 12.02 12.84 -5.68
C LEU A 190 10.59 12.48 -6.10
N THR A 191 10.46 11.45 -6.93
CA THR A 191 9.16 10.94 -7.38
C THR A 191 8.62 9.80 -6.50
N SER A 192 9.51 9.13 -5.78
CA SER A 192 9.15 8.08 -4.81
C SER A 192 10.11 8.05 -3.63
N ALA A 193 9.62 7.62 -2.46
CA ALA A 193 10.44 7.45 -1.26
C ALA A 193 10.07 6.13 -0.54
N LYS A 194 10.99 5.15 -0.61
CA LYS A 194 10.91 3.92 0.19
C LYS A 194 11.76 4.09 1.44
N ILE A 195 11.13 4.47 2.54
CA ILE A 195 11.76 4.88 3.78
C ILE A 195 11.84 3.66 4.71
N SER A 196 13.07 3.17 4.95
CA SER A 196 13.33 2.08 5.92
C SER A 196 13.83 2.60 7.26
N ALA A 197 14.16 3.89 7.33
CA ALA A 197 14.69 4.56 8.52
C ALA A 197 13.71 4.46 9.69
N THR A 198 14.27 4.24 10.89
CA THR A 198 13.53 4.22 12.16
C THR A 198 13.53 5.57 12.84
N THR A 199 14.57 6.39 12.60
CA THR A 199 14.66 7.77 13.07
C THR A 199 14.40 8.72 11.91
N LEU A 200 13.37 9.54 12.03
CA LEU A 200 12.91 10.48 11.01
C LEU A 200 12.94 11.90 11.58
N GLY A 201 13.52 12.83 10.84
CA GLY A 201 13.55 14.25 11.19
C GLY A 201 12.31 15.00 10.70
N GLU A 202 11.98 16.08 11.39
CA GLU A 202 10.94 17.00 10.96
C GLU A 202 11.21 17.57 9.57
N LYS A 203 10.15 17.81 8.79
CA LYS A 203 10.27 18.44 7.46
C LYS A 203 11.14 17.68 6.45
N SER A 204 11.49 16.42 6.75
CA SER A 204 12.53 15.71 6.00
C SER A 204 12.23 15.53 4.51
N PHE A 205 10.96 15.51 4.10
CA PHE A 205 10.49 15.49 2.70
C PHE A 205 9.52 16.65 2.38
N ARG A 206 9.57 17.74 3.18
CA ARG A 206 8.71 18.89 2.96
C ARG A 206 8.90 19.47 1.56
N ASP A 207 7.81 19.90 0.92
CA ASP A 207 7.79 20.55 -0.41
C ASP A 207 8.41 19.69 -1.54
N CYS A 208 8.42 18.35 -1.39
CA CYS A 208 8.74 17.43 -2.48
C CYS A 208 7.52 17.30 -3.42
N THR A 209 7.31 18.33 -4.27
CA THR A 209 6.09 18.48 -5.08
C THR A 209 5.90 17.39 -6.14
N GLU A 210 6.97 16.71 -6.56
CA GLU A 210 6.93 15.61 -7.53
C GLU A 210 6.73 14.24 -6.88
N LEU A 211 6.69 14.16 -5.54
CA LEU A 211 6.57 12.90 -4.82
C LEU A 211 5.15 12.32 -4.98
N THR A 212 5.07 11.16 -5.63
CA THR A 212 3.78 10.47 -5.90
C THR A 212 3.57 9.23 -5.04
N ALA A 213 4.65 8.58 -4.61
CA ALA A 213 4.59 7.32 -3.86
C ALA A 213 5.52 7.35 -2.64
N ILE A 214 4.97 6.98 -1.50
CA ILE A 214 5.73 6.80 -0.26
C ILE A 214 5.47 5.40 0.30
N THR A 215 6.51 4.81 0.87
CA THR A 215 6.41 3.57 1.65
C THR A 215 7.13 3.81 2.96
N LEU A 216 6.42 3.64 4.07
CA LEU A 216 6.96 3.78 5.42
C LEU A 216 7.33 2.39 5.97
N GLY A 217 8.53 2.29 6.55
CA GLY A 217 9.03 1.06 7.17
C GLY A 217 8.55 0.87 8.61
N SER A 218 9.50 0.63 9.52
CA SER A 218 9.23 0.26 10.91
C SER A 218 9.26 1.44 11.90
N ALA A 219 9.29 2.69 11.42
CA ALA A 219 9.16 3.86 12.29
C ALA A 219 7.86 3.82 13.08
N THR A 220 7.86 4.40 14.28
CA THR A 220 6.66 4.51 15.14
C THR A 220 6.01 5.90 15.06
N THR A 221 6.71 6.86 14.50
CA THR A 221 6.23 8.25 14.40
C THR A 221 6.51 8.83 13.01
N ILE A 222 5.55 9.55 12.47
CA ILE A 222 5.75 10.48 11.35
C ILE A 222 5.95 11.87 11.96
N PRO A 223 7.14 12.48 11.83
CA PRO A 223 7.42 13.79 12.43
C PRO A 223 6.60 14.94 11.88
N ALA A 224 6.67 16.07 12.58
CA ALA A 224 6.01 17.31 12.14
C ALA A 224 6.47 17.72 10.73
N GLU A 225 5.50 18.14 9.92
CA GLU A 225 5.68 18.68 8.57
C GLU A 225 6.49 17.75 7.62
N MET A 226 6.61 16.45 7.93
CA MET A 226 7.49 15.54 7.18
C MET A 226 7.19 15.53 5.68
N PHE A 227 5.92 15.51 5.28
CA PHE A 227 5.46 15.51 3.89
C PHE A 227 4.60 16.74 3.57
N ALA A 228 4.69 17.80 4.38
CA ALA A 228 3.93 19.02 4.11
C ALA A 228 4.26 19.57 2.71
N GLY A 229 3.24 19.97 1.96
CA GLY A 229 3.41 20.52 0.60
C GLY A 229 3.78 19.47 -0.49
N CYS A 230 3.69 18.18 -0.22
CA CYS A 230 3.88 17.13 -1.22
C CYS A 230 2.63 16.98 -2.10
N THR A 231 2.42 17.94 -3.00
CA THR A 231 1.18 18.13 -3.76
C THR A 231 0.86 17.06 -4.80
N SER A 232 1.77 16.13 -5.09
CA SER A 232 1.55 15.05 -6.06
C SER A 232 1.20 13.69 -5.43
N ILE A 233 1.27 13.55 -4.12
CA ILE A 233 0.81 12.33 -3.43
C ILE A 233 -0.70 12.19 -3.60
N THR A 234 -1.16 11.02 -4.10
CA THR A 234 -2.60 10.73 -4.27
C THR A 234 -3.15 9.73 -3.28
N THR A 235 -2.30 8.85 -2.78
CA THR A 235 -2.68 7.78 -1.85
C THR A 235 -1.61 7.62 -0.77
N VAL A 236 -2.05 7.48 0.47
CA VAL A 236 -1.19 7.18 1.62
C VAL A 236 -1.76 6.01 2.40
N THR A 237 -0.91 5.02 2.67
CA THR A 237 -1.20 3.93 3.60
C THR A 237 -0.23 4.03 4.77
N ILE A 238 -0.76 4.32 5.95
CA ILE A 238 0.01 4.37 7.20
C ILE A 238 0.09 2.95 7.78
N PRO A 239 1.29 2.39 7.95
CA PRO A 239 1.44 1.04 8.50
C PRO A 239 1.07 0.99 9.98
N LYS A 240 0.76 -0.21 10.46
CA LYS A 240 0.38 -0.47 11.85
C LYS A 240 1.48 -0.16 12.88
N SER A 241 2.73 0.02 12.44
CA SER A 241 3.85 0.39 13.31
C SER A 241 3.80 1.86 13.74
N ILE A 242 3.12 2.73 12.98
CA ILE A 242 3.01 4.15 13.30
C ILE A 242 1.95 4.34 14.38
N GLU A 243 2.36 4.98 15.47
CA GLU A 243 1.52 5.33 16.62
C GLU A 243 1.14 6.82 16.60
N THR A 244 2.05 7.67 16.13
CA THR A 244 1.87 9.13 16.13
C THR A 244 2.12 9.71 14.74
N ILE A 245 1.20 10.56 14.29
CA ILE A 245 1.36 11.43 13.12
C ILE A 245 1.47 12.86 13.63
N GLY A 246 2.61 13.51 13.36
CA GLY A 246 2.95 14.81 13.91
C GLY A 246 2.16 15.97 13.31
N THR A 247 2.33 17.14 13.89
CA THR A 247 1.71 18.41 13.43
C THR A 247 2.04 18.66 11.97
N SER A 248 1.02 19.01 11.16
CA SER A 248 1.13 19.32 9.73
C SER A 248 1.86 18.27 8.89
N ALA A 249 1.90 17.01 9.32
CA ALA A 249 2.72 15.98 8.68
C ALA A 249 2.43 15.80 7.18
N PHE A 250 1.18 15.97 6.74
CA PHE A 250 0.70 15.94 5.34
C PHE A 250 -0.06 17.21 4.94
N ASP A 251 0.13 18.30 5.68
CA ASP A 251 -0.54 19.57 5.41
C ASP A 251 -0.27 20.05 3.97
N GLY A 252 -1.30 20.40 3.22
CA GLY A 252 -1.17 20.87 1.84
C GLY A 252 -0.88 19.79 0.81
N CYS A 253 -1.04 18.49 1.13
CA CYS A 253 -1.01 17.40 0.15
C CYS A 253 -2.30 17.41 -0.69
N SER A 254 -2.48 18.44 -1.53
CA SER A 254 -3.75 18.78 -2.17
C SER A 254 -4.35 17.74 -3.10
N LYS A 255 -3.54 16.78 -3.61
CA LYS A 255 -4.02 15.64 -4.41
C LYS A 255 -4.24 14.36 -3.60
N LEU A 256 -3.96 14.35 -2.29
CA LEU A 256 -4.17 13.18 -1.45
C LEU A 256 -5.65 12.87 -1.30
N ALA A 257 -6.16 11.96 -2.11
CA ALA A 257 -7.58 11.58 -2.15
C ALA A 257 -7.89 10.36 -1.27
N THR A 258 -6.93 9.45 -1.12
CA THR A 258 -7.12 8.19 -0.39
C THR A 258 -6.14 8.08 0.78
N LEU A 259 -6.68 7.99 1.99
CA LEU A 259 -5.93 7.78 3.21
C LEU A 259 -6.39 6.51 3.90
N THR A 260 -5.44 5.61 4.20
CA THR A 260 -5.68 4.46 5.06
C THR A 260 -4.81 4.59 6.30
N LEU A 261 -5.43 4.73 7.46
CA LEU A 261 -4.74 4.78 8.75
C LEU A 261 -4.57 3.36 9.30
N GLY A 262 -3.34 3.01 9.67
CA GLY A 262 -3.05 1.73 10.33
C GLY A 262 -3.65 1.67 11.75
N THR A 263 -3.97 0.47 12.20
CA THR A 263 -4.55 0.23 13.54
C THR A 263 -3.63 0.56 14.72
N GLY A 264 -2.36 0.89 14.47
CA GLY A 264 -1.42 1.36 15.49
C GLY A 264 -1.58 2.84 15.84
N VAL A 265 -2.22 3.63 14.96
CA VAL A 265 -2.32 5.09 15.13
C VAL A 265 -3.20 5.42 16.33
N THR A 266 -2.63 6.14 17.29
CA THR A 266 -3.32 6.64 18.50
C THR A 266 -3.46 8.16 18.52
N THR A 267 -2.52 8.86 17.86
CA THR A 267 -2.42 10.32 17.92
C THR A 267 -2.25 10.93 16.53
N LEU A 268 -3.11 11.88 16.22
CA LEU A 268 -3.03 12.76 15.06
C LEU A 268 -2.75 14.18 15.55
N GLY A 269 -1.67 14.79 15.07
CA GLY A 269 -1.26 16.14 15.46
C GLY A 269 -2.11 17.23 14.78
N ASP A 270 -1.90 18.47 15.21
CA ASP A 270 -2.58 19.63 14.64
C ASP A 270 -2.34 19.71 13.14
N ARG A 271 -3.41 19.95 12.37
CA ARG A 271 -3.34 20.08 10.92
C ARG A 271 -2.70 18.90 10.18
N ALA A 272 -2.61 17.71 10.80
CA ALA A 272 -1.88 16.57 10.26
C ALA A 272 -2.22 16.23 8.80
N PHE A 273 -3.48 16.41 8.40
CA PHE A 273 -4.02 16.22 7.04
C PHE A 273 -4.88 17.40 6.60
N ALA A 274 -4.52 18.61 7.00
CA ALA A 274 -5.21 19.81 6.55
C ALA A 274 -4.91 20.08 5.07
N ASP A 275 -5.82 20.78 4.39
CA ASP A 275 -5.65 21.21 2.99
C ASP A 275 -5.33 20.04 2.02
N CYS A 276 -5.87 18.85 2.29
CA CYS A 276 -5.76 17.66 1.43
C CYS A 276 -7.00 17.53 0.52
N GLY A 277 -6.93 16.55 -0.40
CA GLY A 277 -8.02 16.23 -1.34
C GLY A 277 -8.86 15.02 -0.91
N LEU A 278 -8.90 14.68 0.38
CA LEU A 278 -9.54 13.46 0.89
C LEU A 278 -11.01 13.35 0.47
N THR A 279 -11.40 12.14 0.01
CA THR A 279 -12.79 11.86 -0.41
C THR A 279 -13.58 11.05 0.62
N ALA A 280 -12.91 10.35 1.49
CA ALA A 280 -13.47 9.58 2.61
C ALA A 280 -12.49 9.57 3.78
N LEU A 281 -13.02 9.43 5.00
CA LEU A 281 -12.22 9.31 6.20
C LEU A 281 -12.83 8.28 7.16
N ALA A 282 -12.02 7.30 7.54
CA ALA A 282 -12.32 6.36 8.61
C ALA A 282 -11.21 6.42 9.66
N LEU A 283 -11.55 6.81 10.87
CA LEU A 283 -10.63 6.81 12.00
C LEU A 283 -10.61 5.42 12.65
N PRO A 284 -9.45 4.79 12.83
CA PRO A 284 -9.35 3.53 13.56
C PRO A 284 -9.79 3.68 15.03
N ASP A 285 -10.24 2.57 15.62
CA ASP A 285 -10.70 2.55 17.01
C ASP A 285 -9.62 2.91 18.04
N ASN A 286 -8.35 2.77 17.68
CA ASN A 286 -7.23 3.13 18.55
C ASN A 286 -6.90 4.62 18.59
N VAL A 287 -7.47 5.42 17.69
CA VAL A 287 -7.26 6.88 17.71
C VAL A 287 -7.97 7.48 18.92
N THR A 288 -7.17 8.02 19.83
CA THR A 288 -7.66 8.67 21.06
C THR A 288 -7.44 10.18 21.05
N THR A 289 -6.48 10.65 20.27
CA THR A 289 -6.11 12.06 20.21
C THR A 289 -6.19 12.58 18.77
N LEU A 290 -6.97 13.63 18.62
CA LEU A 290 -7.14 14.37 17.37
C LEU A 290 -6.67 15.82 17.61
N GLY A 291 -5.70 16.28 16.84
CA GLY A 291 -5.17 17.64 16.94
C GLY A 291 -6.11 18.69 16.36
N ASP A 292 -5.86 19.95 16.66
CA ASP A 292 -6.63 21.08 16.14
C ASP A 292 -6.49 21.18 14.63
N GLY A 293 -7.61 21.28 13.92
CA GLY A 293 -7.63 21.36 12.47
C GLY A 293 -7.09 20.13 11.74
N ALA A 294 -6.97 18.97 12.40
CA ALA A 294 -6.30 17.79 11.86
C ALA A 294 -6.75 17.37 10.46
N PHE A 295 -8.01 17.55 10.12
CA PHE A 295 -8.62 17.30 8.80
C PHE A 295 -9.34 18.53 8.24
N SER A 296 -8.95 19.72 8.64
CA SER A 296 -9.57 20.93 8.12
C SER A 296 -9.34 21.12 6.62
N ASN A 297 -10.28 21.77 5.97
CA ASN A 297 -10.21 22.11 4.54
C ASN A 297 -10.02 20.89 3.61
N ASN A 298 -10.80 19.83 3.84
CA ASN A 298 -10.94 18.67 2.95
C ASN A 298 -12.35 18.65 2.35
N PRO A 299 -12.68 19.53 1.41
CA PRO A 299 -14.07 19.79 0.97
C PRO A 299 -14.73 18.60 0.26
N ASN A 300 -13.98 17.58 -0.10
CA ASN A 300 -14.46 16.42 -0.83
C ASN A 300 -14.79 15.21 0.05
N ILE A 301 -14.56 15.28 1.37
CA ILE A 301 -14.92 14.17 2.28
C ILE A 301 -16.44 13.98 2.23
N ALA A 302 -16.88 12.88 1.62
CA ALA A 302 -18.28 12.49 1.52
C ALA A 302 -18.71 11.50 2.62
N THR A 303 -17.75 10.82 3.24
CA THR A 303 -18.01 9.89 4.35
C THR A 303 -17.02 10.12 5.48
N LEU A 304 -17.51 10.16 6.72
CA LEU A 304 -16.71 10.28 7.93
C LEU A 304 -17.15 9.18 8.91
N GLN A 305 -16.20 8.37 9.34
CA GLN A 305 -16.39 7.36 10.36
C GLN A 305 -15.46 7.65 11.54
N PHE A 306 -16.04 7.76 12.73
CA PHE A 306 -15.26 7.93 13.98
C PHE A 306 -14.90 6.58 14.56
N GLY A 307 -13.65 6.42 15.00
CA GLY A 307 -13.22 5.26 15.75
C GLY A 307 -13.76 5.27 17.20
N ALA A 308 -13.94 4.11 17.78
CA ALA A 308 -14.53 3.95 19.12
C ALA A 308 -13.63 4.52 20.25
N GLY A 309 -12.32 4.69 20.02
CA GLY A 309 -11.40 5.26 21.00
C GLY A 309 -11.45 6.78 21.14
N LEU A 310 -12.05 7.48 20.16
CA LEU A 310 -12.10 8.93 20.18
C LEU A 310 -13.17 9.42 21.16
N THR A 311 -12.75 10.25 22.13
CA THR A 311 -13.64 10.81 23.16
C THR A 311 -13.83 12.31 23.06
N ALA A 312 -13.02 13.00 22.27
CA ALA A 312 -13.12 14.45 22.05
C ALA A 312 -12.82 14.80 20.59
N ILE A 313 -13.55 15.75 20.06
CA ILE A 313 -13.29 16.37 18.76
C ILE A 313 -12.64 17.73 19.05
N SER A 314 -11.42 17.93 18.57
CA SER A 314 -10.64 19.14 18.81
C SER A 314 -11.12 20.35 18.00
N ASP A 315 -10.59 21.51 18.30
CA ASP A 315 -10.95 22.75 17.62
C ASP A 315 -10.64 22.69 16.12
N ASN A 316 -11.58 23.12 15.31
CA ASN A 316 -11.50 23.15 13.84
C ASN A 316 -11.18 21.79 13.17
N ALA A 317 -11.23 20.66 13.89
CA ALA A 317 -10.72 19.35 13.43
C ALA A 317 -11.23 18.95 12.02
N PHE A 318 -12.46 19.30 11.70
CA PHE A 318 -13.11 19.01 10.42
C PHE A 318 -13.69 20.28 9.76
N ALA A 319 -13.20 21.45 10.11
CA ALA A 319 -13.70 22.69 9.54
C ALA A 319 -13.60 22.70 8.01
N THR A 320 -14.61 23.25 7.33
CA THR A 320 -14.64 23.43 5.87
C THR A 320 -14.62 22.12 5.05
N ASN A 321 -15.27 21.06 5.57
CA ASN A 321 -15.47 19.78 4.86
C ASN A 321 -16.93 19.71 4.40
N ASN A 322 -17.22 20.12 3.17
CA ASN A 322 -18.59 20.49 2.74
C ASN A 322 -19.39 19.40 2.04
N ALA A 323 -18.86 18.17 1.86
CA ALA A 323 -19.56 17.17 1.04
C ALA A 323 -20.56 16.33 1.82
N ILE A 324 -20.50 16.31 3.16
CA ILE A 324 -21.33 15.48 4.03
C ILE A 324 -22.71 16.14 4.24
N GLU A 325 -23.78 15.38 3.99
CA GLU A 325 -25.16 15.81 4.15
C GLU A 325 -25.77 15.37 5.50
N SER A 326 -25.28 14.30 6.10
CA SER A 326 -25.73 13.80 7.39
C SER A 326 -24.54 13.41 8.26
N LEU A 327 -24.51 13.92 9.51
CA LEU A 327 -23.47 13.64 10.49
C LEU A 327 -24.06 12.98 11.72
N THR A 328 -23.43 11.92 12.18
CA THR A 328 -23.72 11.32 13.49
C THR A 328 -22.49 11.49 14.39
N ILE A 329 -22.66 12.16 15.51
CA ILE A 329 -21.69 12.21 16.60
C ILE A 329 -21.91 10.96 17.47
N PRO A 330 -20.95 10.04 17.53
CA PRO A 330 -21.13 8.81 18.26
C PRO A 330 -21.14 9.01 19.79
N LYS A 331 -21.71 8.07 20.49
CA LYS A 331 -21.83 8.07 21.94
C LYS A 331 -20.51 8.09 22.72
N THR A 332 -19.38 7.84 22.06
CA THR A 332 -18.03 7.91 22.68
C THR A 332 -17.57 9.34 22.88
N ILE A 333 -18.11 10.30 22.12
CA ILE A 333 -17.67 11.69 22.14
C ILE A 333 -18.24 12.42 23.34
N ALA A 334 -17.35 12.92 24.20
CA ALA A 334 -17.71 13.72 25.37
C ALA A 334 -17.69 15.23 25.10
N THR A 335 -16.85 15.69 24.16
CA THR A 335 -16.71 17.12 23.85
C THR A 335 -16.54 17.39 22.36
N ILE A 336 -17.15 18.45 21.87
CA ILE A 336 -16.96 18.98 20.51
C ILE A 336 -16.28 20.35 20.66
N GLY A 337 -15.10 20.50 20.05
CA GLY A 337 -14.29 21.71 20.09
C GLY A 337 -14.86 22.87 19.28
N ALA A 338 -14.26 24.04 19.42
CA ALA A 338 -14.68 25.24 18.69
C ALA A 338 -14.46 25.09 17.18
N GLY A 339 -15.42 25.53 16.37
CA GLY A 339 -15.31 25.50 14.92
C GLY A 339 -15.15 24.11 14.27
N SER A 340 -15.29 23.02 15.02
CA SER A 340 -14.94 21.66 14.57
C SER A 340 -15.59 21.25 13.27
N PHE A 341 -16.82 21.66 13.03
CA PHE A 341 -17.63 21.40 11.83
C PHE A 341 -18.09 22.69 11.17
N ALA A 342 -17.35 23.78 11.36
CA ALA A 342 -17.69 25.05 10.76
C ALA A 342 -17.65 24.98 9.23
N ASN A 343 -18.58 25.73 8.57
CA ASN A 343 -18.72 25.80 7.11
C ASN A 343 -19.13 24.49 6.41
N TRP A 344 -19.84 23.59 7.10
CA TRP A 344 -20.43 22.39 6.50
C TRP A 344 -21.75 22.72 5.78
N SER A 345 -21.65 23.44 4.67
CA SER A 345 -22.79 24.05 3.98
C SER A 345 -23.82 23.08 3.41
N LYS A 346 -23.44 21.78 3.20
CA LYS A 346 -24.35 20.72 2.73
C LYS A 346 -24.98 19.90 3.86
N LEU A 347 -24.55 20.09 5.10
CA LEU A 347 -25.10 19.35 6.22
C LEU A 347 -26.58 19.69 6.42
N THR A 348 -27.46 18.71 6.27
CA THR A 348 -28.91 18.84 6.43
C THR A 348 -29.39 18.23 7.75
N LYS A 349 -28.68 17.19 8.24
CA LYS A 349 -29.05 16.42 9.43
C LYS A 349 -27.87 16.21 10.35
N LEU A 350 -28.05 16.49 11.63
CA LEU A 350 -27.09 16.16 12.71
C LEU A 350 -27.77 15.24 13.72
N THR A 351 -27.10 14.14 14.09
CA THR A 351 -27.51 13.27 15.18
C THR A 351 -26.42 13.26 16.25
N ILE A 352 -26.79 13.50 17.50
CA ILE A 352 -25.91 13.43 18.68
C ILE A 352 -26.37 12.22 19.48
N SER A 353 -25.60 11.13 19.46
CA SER A 353 -26.01 9.87 20.05
C SER A 353 -25.54 9.71 21.49
N GLY A 354 -26.35 8.99 22.28
CA GLY A 354 -26.05 8.62 23.66
C GLY A 354 -26.05 9.79 24.65
N ASN A 355 -25.52 9.58 25.86
CA ASN A 355 -25.56 10.52 26.98
C ASN A 355 -24.18 11.08 27.37
N THR A 356 -23.15 10.82 26.56
CA THR A 356 -21.76 11.15 26.94
C THR A 356 -21.37 12.60 26.63
N LEU A 357 -21.98 13.20 25.60
CA LEU A 357 -21.66 14.56 25.18
C LEU A 357 -22.02 15.56 26.29
N THR A 358 -21.02 16.32 26.73
CA THR A 358 -21.16 17.32 27.82
C THR A 358 -21.06 18.76 27.31
N SER A 359 -20.37 19.00 26.18
CA SER A 359 -20.22 20.37 25.66
C SER A 359 -20.03 20.43 24.13
N ILE A 360 -20.53 21.50 23.55
CA ILE A 360 -20.34 21.91 22.16
C ILE A 360 -19.70 23.30 22.16
N GLY A 361 -18.53 23.42 21.54
CA GLY A 361 -17.73 24.63 21.50
C GLY A 361 -18.35 25.78 20.70
N SER A 362 -17.74 26.95 20.83
CA SER A 362 -18.07 28.14 20.03
C SER A 362 -17.96 27.82 18.53
N LYS A 363 -18.96 28.28 17.74
CA LYS A 363 -18.94 28.12 16.28
C LYS A 363 -18.81 26.69 15.75
N ALA A 364 -19.05 25.68 16.59
CA ALA A 364 -18.83 24.26 16.23
C ALA A 364 -19.56 23.85 14.93
N PHE A 365 -20.75 24.41 14.68
CA PHE A 365 -21.57 24.21 13.47
C PHE A 365 -21.84 25.54 12.75
N GLU A 366 -20.91 26.50 12.84
CA GLU A 366 -21.05 27.80 12.17
C GLU A 366 -21.23 27.60 10.67
N ASN A 367 -22.20 28.32 10.07
CA ASN A 367 -22.50 28.30 8.64
C ASN A 367 -22.94 26.95 8.07
N ALA A 368 -23.45 26.03 8.87
CA ALA A 368 -24.13 24.81 8.38
C ALA A 368 -25.52 25.23 7.78
N ALA A 369 -25.48 25.94 6.66
CA ALA A 369 -26.62 26.74 6.15
C ALA A 369 -27.87 25.89 5.78
N LEU A 370 -27.71 24.62 5.46
CA LEU A 370 -28.80 23.68 5.12
C LEU A 370 -29.23 22.81 6.30
N LEU A 371 -28.63 22.95 7.50
CA LEU A 371 -28.96 22.10 8.64
C LEU A 371 -30.42 22.34 9.07
N ALA A 372 -31.29 21.38 8.78
CA ALA A 372 -32.72 21.43 9.07
C ALA A 372 -33.06 20.68 10.36
N ASP A 373 -32.50 19.52 10.55
CA ASP A 373 -32.85 18.61 11.63
C ASP A 373 -31.65 18.29 12.52
N VAL A 374 -31.82 18.50 13.82
CA VAL A 374 -30.84 18.11 14.83
C VAL A 374 -31.50 17.15 15.82
N TYR A 375 -31.02 15.92 15.91
CA TYR A 375 -31.48 14.91 16.85
C TYR A 375 -30.50 14.82 18.00
N ALA A 376 -30.91 15.18 19.21
CA ALA A 376 -30.06 15.13 20.40
C ALA A 376 -30.62 14.14 21.43
N GLU A 377 -29.95 13.01 21.57
CA GLU A 377 -30.32 11.93 22.49
C GLU A 377 -29.95 12.19 23.96
N PRO A 378 -28.91 12.99 24.31
CA PRO A 378 -28.58 13.20 25.71
C PRO A 378 -29.78 13.65 26.54
N THR A 379 -30.02 12.96 27.65
CA THR A 379 -31.11 13.32 28.58
C THR A 379 -30.79 14.58 29.40
N THR A 380 -29.51 14.89 29.57
CA THR A 380 -29.01 16.17 30.08
C THR A 380 -28.43 16.94 28.89
N ALA A 381 -28.97 18.13 28.65
CA ALA A 381 -28.52 18.97 27.54
C ALA A 381 -27.01 19.28 27.66
N PRO A 382 -26.19 19.00 26.63
CA PRO A 382 -24.81 19.47 26.62
C PRO A 382 -24.73 20.99 26.75
N ALA A 383 -23.65 21.49 27.36
CA ALA A 383 -23.37 22.90 27.40
C ALA A 383 -23.07 23.42 25.99
N VAL A 384 -23.72 24.53 25.56
CA VAL A 384 -23.48 25.18 24.25
C VAL A 384 -23.09 26.62 24.46
N GLN A 385 -22.31 27.16 23.54
CA GLN A 385 -22.05 28.60 23.45
C GLN A 385 -23.14 29.29 22.58
N ALA A 386 -23.37 30.56 22.77
CA ALA A 386 -24.40 31.30 22.07
C ALA A 386 -24.25 31.27 20.52
N ASP A 387 -23.02 31.04 20.04
CA ASP A 387 -22.66 31.02 18.63
C ASP A 387 -22.35 29.61 18.09
N SER A 388 -22.56 28.54 18.90
CA SER A 388 -22.26 27.14 18.48
C SER A 388 -22.92 26.77 17.14
N PHE A 389 -24.10 27.29 16.84
CA PHE A 389 -24.87 27.08 15.60
C PHE A 389 -25.06 28.39 14.80
N SER A 390 -24.14 29.34 14.92
CA SER A 390 -24.24 30.63 14.20
C SER A 390 -24.32 30.41 12.70
N GLY A 391 -25.33 31.00 12.02
CA GLY A 391 -25.53 30.83 10.59
C GLY A 391 -26.09 29.48 10.15
N ALA A 392 -26.34 28.53 11.08
CA ALA A 392 -26.92 27.22 10.76
C ALA A 392 -28.40 27.40 10.32
N GLY A 393 -28.83 26.59 9.33
CA GLY A 393 -30.19 26.58 8.81
C GLY A 393 -30.64 27.84 8.10
N THR A 394 -29.76 28.77 7.77
CA THR A 394 -30.12 30.05 7.14
C THR A 394 -30.67 29.90 5.72
N SER A 395 -30.34 28.80 5.04
CA SER A 395 -30.80 28.48 3.68
C SER A 395 -31.91 27.42 3.65
N VAL A 396 -32.38 26.96 4.80
CA VAL A 396 -33.48 25.97 4.89
C VAL A 396 -34.79 26.60 4.44
N GLN A 397 -35.47 25.94 3.47
CA GLN A 397 -36.80 26.33 2.99
C GLN A 397 -37.84 25.54 3.81
N GLY A 398 -38.32 26.09 4.91
CA GLY A 398 -39.30 25.45 5.77
C GLY A 398 -38.93 25.46 7.26
N SER A 399 -39.52 24.54 8.04
CA SER A 399 -39.22 24.40 9.47
C SER A 399 -37.82 23.86 9.71
N LYS A 400 -37.21 24.35 10.79
CA LYS A 400 -35.96 23.79 11.34
C LYS A 400 -36.23 23.29 12.74
N THR A 401 -35.80 22.06 13.04
CA THR A 401 -36.23 21.45 14.30
C THR A 401 -35.02 20.83 15.05
N PHE A 402 -34.97 21.14 16.35
CA PHE A 402 -34.17 20.35 17.30
C PHE A 402 -35.10 19.32 17.95
N HIS A 403 -34.89 18.03 17.65
CA HIS A 403 -35.54 16.90 18.27
C HIS A 403 -34.71 16.50 19.48
N VAL A 404 -35.19 16.72 20.68
CA VAL A 404 -34.43 16.59 21.94
C VAL A 404 -35.08 15.60 22.88
N ALA A 405 -34.29 14.98 23.77
CA ALA A 405 -34.80 14.02 24.74
C ALA A 405 -35.85 14.66 25.66
N SER A 406 -35.69 15.93 26.02
CA SER A 406 -36.63 16.72 26.81
C SER A 406 -36.51 18.20 26.46
N VAL A 407 -37.61 18.83 26.05
CA VAL A 407 -37.62 20.26 25.72
C VAL A 407 -37.24 21.11 26.92
N GLU A 408 -37.66 20.72 28.14
CA GLU A 408 -37.32 21.41 29.38
C GLU A 408 -35.80 21.32 29.67
N ALA A 409 -35.20 20.16 29.53
CA ALA A 409 -33.76 19.98 29.75
C ALA A 409 -32.91 20.80 28.77
N TYR A 410 -33.41 21.02 27.53
CA TYR A 410 -32.73 21.76 26.47
C TYR A 410 -33.11 23.26 26.42
N SER A 411 -33.81 23.79 27.42
CA SER A 411 -34.22 25.21 27.45
C SER A 411 -33.04 26.18 27.32
N SER A 412 -31.82 25.79 27.76
CA SER A 412 -30.61 26.58 27.62
C SER A 412 -30.12 26.73 26.16
N TRP A 413 -30.55 25.86 25.24
CA TRP A 413 -30.17 25.90 23.82
C TRP A 413 -30.94 26.95 23.01
N THR A 414 -32.00 27.56 23.56
CA THR A 414 -32.84 28.49 22.82
C THR A 414 -32.09 29.69 22.21
N THR A 415 -31.01 30.15 22.84
CA THR A 415 -30.16 31.22 22.31
C THR A 415 -29.26 30.71 21.17
N ALA A 416 -28.58 29.57 21.37
CA ALA A 416 -27.67 28.98 20.38
C ALA A 416 -28.43 28.43 19.17
N ALA A 417 -29.68 27.97 19.37
CA ALA A 417 -30.56 27.36 18.37
C ALA A 417 -31.57 28.42 17.79
N SER A 418 -31.21 29.67 17.74
CA SER A 418 -32.10 30.75 17.25
C SER A 418 -32.71 30.41 15.89
N GLY A 419 -34.03 30.49 15.81
CA GLY A 419 -34.80 30.17 14.60
C GLY A 419 -35.15 28.72 14.37
N TYR A 420 -34.77 27.80 15.28
CA TYR A 420 -35.25 26.41 15.31
C TYR A 420 -36.44 26.27 16.27
N THR A 421 -37.36 25.35 15.94
CA THR A 421 -38.35 24.84 16.89
C THR A 421 -37.71 23.73 17.71
N MET A 422 -38.10 23.59 18.98
CA MET A 422 -37.71 22.45 19.81
C MET A 422 -38.88 21.52 20.01
N GLU A 423 -38.68 20.27 19.74
CA GLU A 423 -39.67 19.20 19.90
C GLU A 423 -39.06 18.03 20.70
N ALA A 424 -39.88 17.37 21.50
CA ALA A 424 -39.43 16.11 22.11
C ALA A 424 -39.20 15.06 21.02
N LEU A 425 -38.18 14.21 21.20
CA LEU A 425 -38.00 13.04 20.36
C LEU A 425 -39.29 12.25 20.28
N GLY A 426 -39.83 12.12 19.05
CA GLY A 426 -41.12 11.51 18.82
C GLY A 426 -41.19 10.02 19.15
N PRO A 427 -42.37 9.41 19.11
CA PRO A 427 -42.56 7.99 19.39
C PRO A 427 -41.82 7.05 18.40
N ASP A 428 -41.40 7.58 17.25
CA ASP A 428 -40.55 6.87 16.28
C ASP A 428 -39.05 6.92 16.62
N TYR A 429 -38.70 7.65 17.68
CA TYR A 429 -37.36 7.66 18.20
C TYR A 429 -37.11 6.37 18.98
N LEU A 430 -36.06 5.64 18.59
CA LEU A 430 -35.84 4.28 19.11
C LEU A 430 -35.18 4.35 20.48
N SER A 431 -35.89 3.89 21.50
CA SER A 431 -35.28 3.57 22.79
C SER A 431 -34.28 2.41 22.66
N GLU A 432 -33.59 2.09 23.77
CA GLU A 432 -32.70 0.93 23.80
C GLU A 432 -33.42 -0.35 23.33
N GLY A 433 -32.84 -1.04 22.32
CA GLY A 433 -33.46 -2.27 21.77
C GLY A 433 -32.96 -2.64 20.37
N LEU A 434 -33.51 -3.73 19.86
CA LEU A 434 -33.27 -4.24 18.51
C LEU A 434 -34.46 -3.90 17.62
N TYR A 435 -34.22 -3.32 16.46
CA TYR A 435 -35.27 -2.81 15.58
C TYR A 435 -35.05 -3.28 14.14
N TYR A 436 -36.13 -3.35 13.38
CA TYR A 436 -36.20 -3.87 12.03
C TYR A 436 -37.04 -2.97 11.13
N ARG A 437 -36.70 -2.89 9.85
CA ARG A 437 -37.53 -2.28 8.81
C ARG A 437 -37.36 -2.98 7.47
N ALA A 438 -38.39 -2.98 6.66
CA ALA A 438 -38.42 -3.66 5.36
C ALA A 438 -37.90 -2.81 4.20
N SER A 439 -37.77 -1.50 4.38
CA SER A 439 -37.17 -0.57 3.42
C SER A 439 -36.44 0.57 4.14
N GLY A 440 -35.63 1.34 3.42
CA GLY A 440 -34.94 2.51 3.96
C GLY A 440 -35.87 3.61 4.47
N GLU A 441 -37.12 3.67 3.96
CA GLU A 441 -38.12 4.68 4.26
C GLU A 441 -39.14 4.25 5.33
N ASP A 442 -39.20 2.93 5.64
CA ASP A 442 -40.17 2.41 6.63
C ASP A 442 -39.74 2.80 8.06
N PRO A 443 -40.74 3.01 8.96
CA PRO A 443 -40.45 3.20 10.38
C PRO A 443 -39.83 1.94 10.98
N TRP A 444 -38.92 2.13 11.92
CA TRP A 444 -38.35 1.03 12.69
C TRP A 444 -39.35 0.35 13.60
N LYS A 445 -39.36 -0.97 13.63
CA LYS A 445 -40.26 -1.80 14.48
C LYS A 445 -39.45 -2.76 15.32
N SER A 446 -39.95 -3.09 16.49
CA SER A 446 -39.36 -4.11 17.38
C SER A 446 -39.58 -5.56 16.89
N GLU A 447 -40.44 -5.75 15.89
CA GLU A 447 -40.77 -7.05 15.31
C GLU A 447 -40.20 -7.15 13.88
N ILE A 448 -39.72 -8.35 13.49
CA ILE A 448 -39.25 -8.61 12.14
C ILE A 448 -40.43 -8.56 11.17
N PRO A 449 -40.38 -7.74 10.09
CA PRO A 449 -41.43 -7.74 9.07
C PRO A 449 -41.62 -9.11 8.44
N GLN A 450 -42.84 -9.46 8.08
CA GLN A 450 -43.13 -10.77 7.47
C GLN A 450 -42.74 -10.87 6.01
N THR A 451 -42.60 -9.74 5.34
CA THR A 451 -42.17 -9.66 3.92
C THR A 451 -41.18 -8.51 3.74
N PHE A 452 -40.10 -8.76 3.04
CA PHE A 452 -39.08 -7.76 2.68
C PHE A 452 -38.19 -8.27 1.54
N THR A 453 -37.61 -7.37 0.79
CA THR A 453 -36.52 -7.65 -0.15
C THR A 453 -35.17 -7.28 0.44
N THR A 454 -35.15 -6.28 1.32
CA THR A 454 -34.02 -5.96 2.19
C THR A 454 -34.54 -5.80 3.61
N LEU A 455 -33.93 -6.48 4.56
CA LEU A 455 -34.19 -6.28 5.98
C LEU A 455 -33.06 -5.45 6.57
N TYR A 456 -33.39 -4.26 7.02
CA TYR A 456 -32.47 -3.43 7.80
C TYR A 456 -32.65 -3.78 9.28
N VAL A 457 -31.54 -3.95 9.97
CA VAL A 457 -31.51 -4.26 11.41
C VAL A 457 -30.69 -3.22 12.12
N LYS A 458 -31.15 -2.76 13.28
CA LYS A 458 -30.51 -1.72 14.07
C LYS A 458 -30.51 -2.06 15.54
N THR A 459 -29.38 -1.88 16.22
CA THR A 459 -29.32 -1.76 17.67
C THR A 459 -29.46 -0.32 18.09
N ALA A 460 -30.36 -0.01 18.99
CA ALA A 460 -30.54 1.33 19.55
C ALA A 460 -30.26 1.32 21.05
N GLY A 461 -29.61 2.36 21.55
CA GLY A 461 -29.18 2.49 22.95
C GLY A 461 -27.74 1.97 23.17
N ASP A 462 -27.08 2.57 24.18
CA ASP A 462 -25.65 2.45 24.40
C ASP A 462 -25.15 1.06 24.77
N ASN A 463 -26.03 0.22 25.35
CA ASN A 463 -25.69 -1.13 25.81
C ASN A 463 -26.35 -2.24 24.98
N THR A 464 -27.06 -1.87 23.91
CA THR A 464 -27.74 -2.88 23.09
C THR A 464 -26.79 -3.56 22.14
N VAL A 465 -26.60 -4.84 22.31
CA VAL A 465 -25.88 -5.70 21.36
C VAL A 465 -26.86 -6.78 20.85
N MET A 466 -26.72 -7.12 19.55
CA MET A 466 -27.46 -8.23 18.97
C MET A 466 -26.78 -9.54 19.34
N THR A 467 -27.57 -10.47 19.92
CA THR A 467 -27.08 -11.79 20.31
C THR A 467 -27.09 -12.77 19.14
N THR A 468 -26.35 -13.88 19.26
CA THR A 468 -26.39 -15.00 18.29
C THR A 468 -27.78 -15.61 18.15
N ALA A 469 -28.57 -15.65 19.22
CA ALA A 469 -29.95 -16.14 19.16
C ALA A 469 -30.85 -15.21 18.33
N GLN A 470 -30.73 -13.91 18.49
CA GLN A 470 -31.45 -12.92 17.68
C GLN A 470 -30.99 -12.94 16.21
N MET A 471 -29.69 -13.11 15.94
CA MET A 471 -29.17 -13.33 14.59
C MET A 471 -29.80 -14.56 13.93
N LYS A 472 -29.96 -15.65 14.69
CA LYS A 472 -30.65 -16.85 14.20
C LYS A 472 -32.12 -16.56 13.90
N SER A 473 -32.82 -15.78 14.71
CA SER A 473 -34.23 -15.40 14.44
C SER A 473 -34.34 -14.62 13.12
N VAL A 474 -33.39 -13.73 12.81
CA VAL A 474 -33.33 -13.04 11.52
C VAL A 474 -33.08 -14.04 10.39
N ALA A 475 -32.16 -14.99 10.57
CA ALA A 475 -31.88 -16.00 9.55
C ALA A 475 -33.10 -16.89 9.28
N ASP A 476 -33.84 -17.28 10.32
CA ASP A 476 -35.07 -18.07 10.19
C ASP A 476 -36.17 -17.27 9.46
N ALA A 477 -36.29 -15.97 9.73
CA ALA A 477 -37.24 -15.10 9.03
C ALA A 477 -36.90 -14.97 7.53
N VAL A 478 -35.62 -14.82 7.18
CA VAL A 478 -35.18 -14.82 5.78
C VAL A 478 -35.46 -16.13 5.09
N LEU A 479 -35.24 -17.27 5.78
CA LEU A 479 -35.49 -18.59 5.22
C LEU A 479 -37.01 -18.83 4.95
N ALA A 480 -37.89 -18.22 5.75
CA ALA A 480 -39.31 -18.31 5.60
C ALA A 480 -39.92 -17.50 4.45
N LEU A 481 -39.13 -16.61 3.81
CA LEU A 481 -39.61 -15.78 2.70
C LEU A 481 -39.92 -16.61 1.45
N ALA A 482 -40.81 -16.10 0.62
CA ALA A 482 -41.14 -16.69 -0.69
C ALA A 482 -40.11 -16.33 -1.77
N ALA A 483 -39.25 -15.30 -1.54
CA ALA A 483 -38.25 -14.82 -2.47
C ALA A 483 -36.94 -14.43 -1.71
N PRO A 484 -35.79 -14.46 -2.39
CA PRO A 484 -34.52 -14.08 -1.77
C PRO A 484 -34.49 -12.63 -1.28
N ALA A 485 -33.81 -12.41 -0.14
CA ALA A 485 -33.68 -11.10 0.48
C ALA A 485 -32.25 -10.83 0.96
N THR A 486 -31.89 -9.55 1.00
CA THR A 486 -30.66 -9.04 1.62
C THR A 486 -30.90 -8.68 3.08
N VAL A 487 -29.91 -8.85 3.94
CA VAL A 487 -29.95 -8.36 5.33
C VAL A 487 -28.83 -7.34 5.53
N ASP A 488 -29.19 -6.17 6.02
CA ASP A 488 -28.28 -5.09 6.34
C ASP A 488 -28.15 -4.95 7.86
N PHE A 489 -26.96 -5.28 8.37
CA PHE A 489 -26.58 -5.14 9.77
C PHE A 489 -25.62 -3.95 10.00
N SER A 490 -25.49 -3.03 9.04
CA SER A 490 -24.57 -1.89 9.17
C SER A 490 -24.83 -1.01 10.40
N GLU A 491 -26.05 -1.02 10.92
CA GLU A 491 -26.44 -0.29 12.13
C GLU A 491 -26.51 -1.20 13.39
N VAL A 492 -25.86 -2.37 13.34
CA VAL A 492 -25.88 -3.35 14.44
C VAL A 492 -24.52 -3.40 15.14
N VAL A 493 -24.54 -3.38 16.47
CA VAL A 493 -23.44 -3.87 17.30
C VAL A 493 -23.72 -5.32 17.66
N TYR A 494 -22.86 -6.23 17.25
CA TYR A 494 -22.99 -7.65 17.52
C TYR A 494 -22.19 -8.06 18.77
N GLU A 495 -22.66 -9.05 19.52
CA GLU A 495 -22.01 -9.52 20.78
C GLU A 495 -20.60 -10.09 20.59
N SER A 496 -20.19 -10.34 19.36
CA SER A 496 -18.90 -10.95 19.00
C SER A 496 -18.28 -10.25 17.77
N THR A 497 -16.96 -10.30 17.66
CA THR A 497 -16.26 -9.88 16.45
C THR A 497 -16.28 -10.94 15.35
N THR A 498 -16.81 -12.15 15.66
CA THR A 498 -16.96 -13.25 14.69
C THR A 498 -18.41 -13.44 14.32
N PHE A 499 -18.76 -13.21 13.03
CA PHE A 499 -20.09 -13.43 12.49
C PHE A 499 -20.45 -14.93 12.51
N PRO A 500 -21.61 -15.33 13.06
CA PRO A 500 -21.95 -16.73 13.25
C PRO A 500 -22.34 -17.44 11.95
N ASN A 501 -22.52 -18.76 12.02
CA ASN A 501 -23.01 -19.57 10.90
C ASN A 501 -24.54 -19.71 10.87
N SER A 502 -25.27 -18.75 11.45
CA SER A 502 -26.73 -18.75 11.51
C SER A 502 -27.41 -18.79 10.14
N PHE A 503 -26.75 -18.27 9.10
CA PHE A 503 -27.29 -18.27 7.74
C PHE A 503 -26.87 -19.48 6.90
N LYS A 504 -26.17 -20.45 7.47
CA LYS A 504 -25.83 -21.70 6.77
C LYS A 504 -27.09 -22.37 6.22
N SER A 505 -27.03 -22.76 4.94
CA SER A 505 -28.15 -23.42 4.22
C SER A 505 -29.40 -22.53 4.03
N ASN A 506 -29.28 -21.21 4.18
CA ASN A 506 -30.38 -20.29 3.95
C ASN A 506 -30.50 -19.97 2.44
N ALA A 507 -31.39 -20.71 1.75
CA ALA A 507 -31.57 -20.57 0.31
C ALA A 507 -32.14 -19.21 -0.12
N ASN A 508 -32.73 -18.45 0.79
CA ASN A 508 -33.34 -17.15 0.54
C ASN A 508 -32.41 -15.98 0.93
N LEU A 509 -31.20 -16.24 1.43
CA LEU A 509 -30.24 -15.17 1.63
C LEU A 509 -29.62 -14.77 0.29
N ALA A 510 -29.93 -13.53 -0.15
CA ALA A 510 -29.40 -12.95 -1.39
C ALA A 510 -28.12 -12.12 -1.17
N GLY A 511 -27.99 -11.49 0.00
CA GLY A 511 -26.83 -10.66 0.34
C GLY A 511 -26.80 -10.34 1.82
N ILE A 512 -25.65 -9.83 2.29
CA ILE A 512 -25.45 -9.42 3.67
C ILE A 512 -24.52 -8.20 3.74
N VAL A 513 -24.85 -7.27 4.64
CA VAL A 513 -23.96 -6.22 5.10
C VAL A 513 -23.62 -6.51 6.56
N PHE A 514 -22.36 -6.59 6.91
CA PHE A 514 -21.90 -7.00 8.24
C PHE A 514 -22.15 -5.94 9.32
N PRO A 515 -22.32 -6.36 10.58
CA PRO A 515 -22.23 -5.47 11.73
C PRO A 515 -20.88 -4.74 11.80
N GLN A 516 -20.88 -3.51 12.31
CA GLN A 516 -19.69 -2.65 12.35
C GLN A 516 -18.50 -3.23 13.10
N ASN A 517 -18.75 -4.04 14.12
CA ASN A 517 -17.72 -4.62 14.98
C ASN A 517 -17.26 -6.03 14.54
N VAL A 518 -17.80 -6.57 13.44
CA VAL A 518 -17.42 -7.89 12.94
C VAL A 518 -16.15 -7.78 12.10
N THR A 519 -15.15 -8.61 12.44
CA THR A 519 -13.86 -8.70 11.73
C THR A 519 -13.57 -10.10 11.21
N ALA A 520 -14.41 -11.09 11.56
CA ALA A 520 -14.25 -12.46 11.08
C ALA A 520 -15.61 -13.14 10.87
N THR A 521 -15.64 -14.24 10.13
CA THR A 521 -16.79 -15.12 10.04
C THR A 521 -16.47 -16.50 10.60
N ALA A 522 -17.46 -17.16 11.19
CA ALA A 522 -17.35 -18.56 11.55
C ALA A 522 -17.21 -19.44 10.30
N SER A 523 -16.70 -20.67 10.48
CA SER A 523 -16.66 -21.64 9.39
C SER A 523 -18.06 -21.92 8.85
N ALA A 524 -18.19 -22.01 7.52
CA ALA A 524 -19.44 -22.28 6.81
C ALA A 524 -20.54 -21.23 7.04
N ALA A 525 -20.19 -19.97 7.36
CA ALA A 525 -21.16 -18.93 7.71
C ALA A 525 -22.27 -18.75 6.67
N PHE A 526 -21.94 -18.86 5.39
CA PHE A 526 -22.85 -18.71 4.26
C PHE A 526 -22.88 -19.95 3.35
N GLN A 527 -22.43 -21.10 3.84
CA GLN A 527 -22.45 -22.35 3.09
C GLN A 527 -23.89 -22.68 2.61
N LYS A 528 -24.04 -23.01 1.33
CA LYS A 528 -25.34 -23.38 0.70
C LYS A 528 -26.41 -22.28 0.78
N THR A 529 -26.02 -21.02 0.75
CA THR A 529 -26.97 -19.89 0.65
C THR A 529 -27.37 -19.61 -0.80
N GLY A 530 -28.45 -18.80 -0.95
CA GLY A 530 -28.98 -18.40 -2.24
C GLY A 530 -28.27 -17.21 -2.92
N MET A 531 -27.18 -16.73 -2.34
CA MET A 531 -26.41 -15.57 -2.88
C MET A 531 -26.02 -15.78 -4.34
N THR A 532 -26.23 -14.75 -5.16
CA THR A 532 -25.84 -14.74 -6.58
C THR A 532 -24.51 -14.01 -6.81
N SER A 533 -24.18 -13.08 -5.93
CA SER A 533 -22.91 -12.34 -5.94
C SER A 533 -22.42 -12.11 -4.52
N VAL A 534 -21.11 -11.90 -4.35
CA VAL A 534 -20.48 -11.59 -3.06
C VAL A 534 -19.26 -10.71 -3.26
N THR A 535 -19.03 -9.81 -2.30
CA THR A 535 -17.78 -9.07 -2.17
C THR A 535 -16.99 -9.63 -1.00
N VAL A 536 -15.76 -10.06 -1.26
CA VAL A 536 -14.80 -10.45 -0.22
C VAL A 536 -14.14 -9.19 0.28
N LEU A 537 -14.46 -8.80 1.50
CA LEU A 537 -13.99 -7.57 2.15
C LEU A 537 -12.60 -7.78 2.76
N LYS A 538 -11.73 -6.80 2.65
CA LYS A 538 -10.35 -6.86 3.18
C LYS A 538 -10.29 -6.91 4.71
N ASP A 539 -11.29 -6.31 5.36
CA ASP A 539 -11.35 -6.18 6.82
C ASP A 539 -12.05 -7.36 7.50
N ILE A 540 -12.51 -8.35 6.73
CA ILE A 540 -13.18 -9.55 7.24
C ILE A 540 -12.32 -10.79 6.97
N SER A 541 -11.95 -11.50 8.02
CA SER A 541 -11.33 -12.83 7.94
C SER A 541 -12.39 -13.91 7.79
N TYR A 542 -12.50 -14.49 6.60
CA TYR A 542 -13.52 -15.52 6.31
C TYR A 542 -13.09 -16.90 6.81
N GLY A 543 -13.97 -17.54 7.58
CA GLY A 543 -13.77 -18.94 8.01
C GLY A 543 -13.80 -19.92 6.82
N SER A 544 -13.28 -21.14 7.04
CA SER A 544 -13.30 -22.18 6.01
C SER A 544 -14.74 -22.47 5.52
N ASN A 545 -14.89 -22.80 4.24
CA ASN A 545 -16.20 -23.12 3.62
C ASN A 545 -17.18 -21.94 3.60
N ALA A 546 -16.71 -20.68 3.71
CA ALA A 546 -17.61 -19.55 3.92
C ALA A 546 -18.77 -19.51 2.91
N PHE A 547 -18.50 -19.71 1.61
CA PHE A 547 -19.51 -19.72 0.53
C PHE A 547 -19.56 -21.06 -0.22
N ASP A 548 -19.07 -22.16 0.41
CA ASP A 548 -19.10 -23.48 -0.21
C ASP A 548 -20.53 -23.88 -0.61
N SER A 549 -20.65 -24.48 -1.79
CA SER A 549 -21.91 -24.99 -2.32
C SER A 549 -23.04 -23.96 -2.46
N CYS A 550 -22.71 -22.66 -2.56
CA CYS A 550 -23.66 -21.62 -2.95
C CYS A 550 -23.97 -21.78 -4.44
N ALA A 551 -24.97 -22.62 -4.75
CA ALA A 551 -25.27 -23.07 -6.11
C ALA A 551 -25.78 -21.95 -7.06
N SER A 552 -26.15 -20.80 -6.52
CA SER A 552 -26.58 -19.61 -7.28
C SER A 552 -25.44 -18.58 -7.47
N LEU A 553 -24.28 -18.75 -6.82
CA LEU A 553 -23.19 -17.78 -6.83
C LEU A 553 -22.46 -17.82 -8.16
N VAL A 554 -22.62 -16.76 -8.97
CA VAL A 554 -22.04 -16.63 -10.30
C VAL A 554 -20.99 -15.52 -10.41
N SER A 555 -20.91 -14.62 -9.41
CA SER A 555 -20.00 -13.48 -9.40
C SER A 555 -19.37 -13.27 -8.04
N VAL A 556 -18.08 -12.94 -8.05
CA VAL A 556 -17.32 -12.54 -6.85
C VAL A 556 -16.46 -11.33 -7.15
N THR A 557 -16.47 -10.36 -6.26
CA THR A 557 -15.52 -9.25 -6.22
C THR A 557 -14.61 -9.45 -5.02
N VAL A 558 -13.30 -9.29 -5.22
CA VAL A 558 -12.31 -9.38 -4.14
C VAL A 558 -11.67 -8.01 -3.99
N GLU A 559 -11.79 -7.41 -2.81
CA GLU A 559 -11.22 -6.08 -2.54
C GLU A 559 -9.69 -6.11 -2.52
N GLU A 560 -9.08 -5.01 -2.97
CA GLU A 560 -7.64 -4.79 -2.78
C GLU A 560 -7.34 -4.69 -1.27
N GLY A 561 -6.29 -5.41 -0.82
CA GLY A 561 -5.97 -5.59 0.58
C GLY A 561 -6.33 -6.98 1.13
N VAL A 562 -7.20 -7.74 0.46
CA VAL A 562 -7.37 -9.17 0.76
C VAL A 562 -6.08 -9.92 0.44
N THR A 563 -5.53 -10.65 1.41
CA THR A 563 -4.24 -11.34 1.28
C THR A 563 -4.36 -12.84 1.01
N GLU A 564 -5.50 -13.44 1.32
CA GLU A 564 -5.73 -14.88 1.16
C GLU A 564 -7.19 -15.17 0.75
N ILE A 565 -7.37 -16.11 -0.17
CA ILE A 565 -8.66 -16.78 -0.40
C ILE A 565 -8.67 -18.05 0.45
N GLY A 566 -9.60 -18.13 1.39
CA GLY A 566 -9.66 -19.20 2.41
C GLY A 566 -9.92 -20.60 1.84
N ASN A 567 -9.68 -21.63 2.68
CA ASN A 567 -9.91 -23.03 2.31
C ASN A 567 -11.39 -23.28 2.01
N TYR A 568 -11.69 -24.00 0.91
CA TYR A 568 -13.03 -24.36 0.47
C TYR A 568 -13.98 -23.16 0.27
N MET A 569 -13.46 -21.94 0.20
CA MET A 569 -14.27 -20.72 0.30
C MET A 569 -15.38 -20.64 -0.74
N PHE A 570 -15.10 -20.98 -1.99
CA PHE A 570 -16.03 -20.97 -3.12
C PHE A 570 -16.24 -22.35 -3.74
N GLN A 571 -15.91 -23.43 -3.02
CA GLN A 571 -16.07 -24.78 -3.53
C GLN A 571 -17.50 -25.02 -4.02
N ASN A 572 -17.66 -25.74 -5.16
CA ASN A 572 -18.95 -26.11 -5.74
C ASN A 572 -19.89 -24.91 -6.04
N THR A 573 -19.35 -23.75 -6.38
CA THR A 573 -20.15 -22.61 -6.85
C THR A 573 -20.23 -22.57 -8.39
N LYS A 574 -21.09 -21.68 -8.91
CA LYS A 574 -21.23 -21.46 -10.37
C LYS A 574 -20.42 -20.26 -10.88
N LEU A 575 -19.36 -19.89 -10.17
CA LEU A 575 -18.47 -18.83 -10.64
C LEU A 575 -17.90 -19.18 -12.02
N THR A 576 -18.04 -18.26 -12.97
CA THR A 576 -17.53 -18.42 -14.33
C THR A 576 -16.21 -17.70 -14.57
N SER A 577 -15.91 -16.71 -13.77
CA SER A 577 -14.63 -15.97 -13.76
C SER A 577 -14.32 -15.47 -12.37
N VAL A 578 -13.03 -15.24 -12.12
CA VAL A 578 -12.54 -14.55 -10.92
C VAL A 578 -11.37 -13.66 -11.28
N THR A 579 -11.37 -12.43 -10.71
CA THR A 579 -10.23 -11.51 -10.75
C THR A 579 -9.74 -11.31 -9.34
N LEU A 580 -8.49 -11.67 -9.09
CA LEU A 580 -7.83 -11.51 -7.79
C LEU A 580 -6.96 -10.24 -7.80
N PRO A 581 -7.03 -9.39 -6.78
CA PRO A 581 -6.18 -8.22 -6.65
C PRO A 581 -4.71 -8.61 -6.38
N ASN A 582 -3.80 -7.65 -6.55
CA ASN A 582 -2.37 -7.88 -6.34
C ASN A 582 -2.00 -8.19 -4.88
N SER A 583 -2.84 -7.83 -3.95
CA SER A 583 -2.67 -8.12 -2.52
C SER A 583 -2.81 -9.59 -2.16
N VAL A 584 -3.53 -10.40 -2.97
CA VAL A 584 -3.70 -11.83 -2.71
C VAL A 584 -2.38 -12.55 -2.93
N THR A 585 -1.87 -13.19 -1.88
CA THR A 585 -0.62 -13.96 -1.91
C THR A 585 -0.83 -15.47 -1.84
N LYS A 586 -2.01 -15.90 -1.38
CA LYS A 586 -2.32 -17.32 -1.15
C LYS A 586 -3.75 -17.65 -1.58
N ILE A 587 -3.90 -18.78 -2.27
CA ILE A 587 -5.18 -19.41 -2.58
C ILE A 587 -5.24 -20.73 -1.84
N GLY A 588 -6.18 -20.85 -0.91
CA GLY A 588 -6.31 -21.97 0.02
C GLY A 588 -6.77 -23.26 -0.62
N ALA A 589 -6.68 -24.35 0.15
CA ALA A 589 -7.03 -25.68 -0.31
C ALA A 589 -8.52 -25.74 -0.76
N SER A 590 -8.74 -26.31 -1.94
CA SER A 590 -10.06 -26.46 -2.57
C SER A 590 -10.87 -25.17 -2.70
N ALA A 591 -10.22 -24.02 -2.69
CA ALA A 591 -10.89 -22.71 -2.65
C ALA A 591 -11.93 -22.52 -3.78
N PHE A 592 -11.63 -22.99 -4.99
CA PHE A 592 -12.51 -22.94 -6.17
C PHE A 592 -12.79 -24.34 -6.75
N ASN A 593 -12.62 -25.41 -5.96
CA ASN A 593 -12.85 -26.76 -6.44
C ASN A 593 -14.31 -26.93 -6.93
N GLY A 594 -14.49 -27.49 -8.12
CA GLY A 594 -15.82 -27.74 -8.70
C GLY A 594 -16.55 -26.49 -9.19
N CYS A 595 -15.86 -25.36 -9.36
CA CYS A 595 -16.43 -24.16 -9.96
C CYS A 595 -16.55 -24.28 -11.50
N SER A 596 -17.43 -23.45 -12.09
CA SER A 596 -17.65 -23.39 -13.55
C SER A 596 -16.68 -22.39 -14.23
N LEU A 597 -15.50 -22.13 -13.67
CA LEU A 597 -14.55 -21.14 -14.15
C LEU A 597 -14.11 -21.42 -15.59
N THR A 598 -14.24 -20.40 -16.44
CA THR A 598 -13.68 -20.38 -17.79
C THR A 598 -12.39 -19.57 -17.86
N THR A 599 -12.26 -18.57 -16.98
CA THR A 599 -11.12 -17.66 -16.90
C THR A 599 -10.78 -17.32 -15.45
N ILE A 600 -9.47 -17.16 -15.21
CA ILE A 600 -8.94 -16.69 -13.93
C ILE A 600 -7.94 -15.58 -14.24
N ASN A 601 -8.15 -14.42 -13.63
CA ASN A 601 -7.17 -13.34 -13.64
C ASN A 601 -6.49 -13.33 -12.26
N PHE A 602 -5.28 -13.89 -12.20
CA PHE A 602 -4.46 -13.89 -10.98
C PHE A 602 -3.84 -12.50 -10.79
N GLY A 603 -3.95 -11.95 -9.58
CA GLY A 603 -3.14 -10.79 -9.20
C GLY A 603 -1.66 -11.12 -9.20
N GLN A 604 -0.80 -10.12 -9.35
CA GLN A 604 0.66 -10.31 -9.42
C GLN A 604 1.28 -10.82 -8.12
N GLY A 605 0.54 -10.79 -7.00
CA GLY A 605 1.02 -11.19 -5.67
C GLY A 605 0.91 -12.68 -5.35
N VAL A 606 0.16 -13.48 -6.12
CA VAL A 606 -0.12 -14.89 -5.79
C VAL A 606 1.16 -15.72 -5.81
N LYS A 607 1.58 -16.20 -4.62
CA LYS A 607 2.78 -17.02 -4.40
C LYS A 607 2.46 -18.50 -4.28
N THR A 608 1.36 -18.84 -3.60
CA THR A 608 1.00 -20.21 -3.29
C THR A 608 -0.42 -20.51 -3.72
N ILE A 609 -0.59 -21.59 -4.46
CA ILE A 609 -1.87 -22.21 -4.79
C ILE A 609 -1.86 -23.59 -4.10
N GLU A 610 -2.74 -23.75 -3.10
CA GLU A 610 -2.76 -24.96 -2.28
C GLU A 610 -3.48 -26.13 -2.95
N ASN A 611 -3.55 -27.26 -2.21
CA ASN A 611 -4.07 -28.53 -2.72
C ASN A 611 -5.50 -28.40 -3.26
N SER A 612 -5.74 -28.96 -4.44
CA SER A 612 -7.07 -29.01 -5.09
C SER A 612 -7.73 -27.66 -5.33
N ALA A 613 -6.99 -26.53 -5.26
CA ALA A 613 -7.55 -25.18 -5.27
C ALA A 613 -8.51 -24.92 -6.44
N PHE A 614 -8.21 -25.44 -7.63
CA PHE A 614 -9.03 -25.35 -8.85
C PHE A 614 -9.37 -26.72 -9.43
N GLN A 615 -9.34 -27.77 -8.59
CA GLN A 615 -9.68 -29.11 -9.05
C GLN A 615 -11.13 -29.16 -9.54
N ASN A 616 -11.43 -29.97 -10.56
CA ASN A 616 -12.77 -30.11 -11.15
C ASN A 616 -13.34 -28.83 -11.80
N CYS A 617 -12.51 -27.85 -12.16
CA CYS A 617 -12.95 -26.70 -12.96
C CYS A 617 -13.10 -27.11 -14.43
N GLY A 618 -14.23 -27.72 -14.76
CA GLY A 618 -14.44 -28.42 -16.02
C GLY A 618 -14.47 -27.55 -17.27
N GLU A 619 -14.65 -26.26 -17.15
CA GLU A 619 -14.75 -25.30 -18.25
C GLU A 619 -13.43 -24.54 -18.51
N LEU A 620 -12.42 -24.71 -17.66
CA LEU A 620 -11.16 -23.99 -17.72
C LEU A 620 -10.31 -24.47 -18.90
N THR A 621 -9.89 -23.53 -19.77
CA THR A 621 -9.15 -23.86 -21.01
C THR A 621 -7.69 -23.43 -20.96
N GLU A 622 -7.36 -22.35 -20.28
CA GLU A 622 -6.01 -21.79 -20.16
C GLU A 622 -5.76 -21.25 -18.77
N ILE A 623 -4.51 -21.36 -18.31
CA ILE A 623 -4.01 -20.79 -17.05
C ILE A 623 -2.76 -19.95 -17.33
N ILE A 624 -2.73 -18.72 -16.81
CA ILE A 624 -1.55 -17.86 -16.81
C ILE A 624 -1.23 -17.48 -15.39
N LEU A 625 -0.19 -18.11 -14.83
CA LEU A 625 0.26 -17.82 -13.46
C LEU A 625 1.17 -16.57 -13.44
N PRO A 626 1.04 -15.71 -12.41
CA PRO A 626 1.94 -14.57 -12.24
C PRO A 626 3.37 -15.02 -11.93
N ASP A 627 4.32 -14.14 -12.18
CA ASP A 627 5.74 -14.42 -11.92
C ASP A 627 6.06 -14.67 -10.44
N ALA A 628 5.24 -14.13 -9.52
CA ALA A 628 5.38 -14.36 -8.08
C ALA A 628 5.06 -15.80 -7.64
N THR A 629 4.38 -16.61 -8.47
CA THR A 629 3.94 -17.96 -8.06
C THR A 629 5.14 -18.90 -7.90
N GLU A 630 5.24 -19.50 -6.69
CA GLU A 630 6.34 -20.37 -6.30
C GLU A 630 5.93 -21.83 -6.18
N THR A 631 4.68 -22.10 -5.77
CA THR A 631 4.23 -23.45 -5.44
C THR A 631 2.83 -23.73 -5.95
N LEU A 632 2.64 -24.86 -6.62
CA LEU A 632 1.37 -25.51 -6.91
C LEU A 632 1.20 -26.74 -6.05
N GLY A 633 0.12 -26.76 -5.26
CA GLY A 633 -0.24 -27.87 -4.39
C GLY A 633 -0.75 -29.09 -5.15
N GLN A 634 -0.90 -30.21 -4.44
CA GLN A 634 -1.41 -31.47 -4.99
C GLN A 634 -2.80 -31.28 -5.61
N ASN A 635 -3.02 -31.79 -6.82
CA ASN A 635 -4.27 -31.67 -7.59
C ASN A 635 -4.71 -30.20 -7.85
N ALA A 636 -3.84 -29.22 -7.78
CA ALA A 636 -4.23 -27.80 -7.85
C ALA A 636 -5.13 -27.48 -9.05
N PHE A 637 -4.87 -28.05 -10.22
CA PHE A 637 -5.68 -28.01 -11.45
C PHE A 637 -6.06 -29.43 -11.93
N GLY A 638 -6.14 -30.39 -11.01
CA GLY A 638 -6.53 -31.76 -11.33
C GLY A 638 -7.96 -31.84 -11.84
N ASP A 639 -8.22 -32.83 -12.72
CA ASP A 639 -9.57 -33.09 -13.27
C ASP A 639 -10.21 -31.88 -13.98
N CYS A 640 -9.40 -31.06 -14.72
CA CYS A 640 -9.83 -29.99 -15.59
C CYS A 640 -9.80 -30.43 -17.07
N PRO A 641 -10.82 -31.13 -17.57
CA PRO A 641 -10.76 -31.85 -18.84
C PRO A 641 -10.59 -30.97 -20.09
N LYS A 642 -10.94 -29.69 -20.02
CA LYS A 642 -10.80 -28.73 -21.13
C LYS A 642 -9.49 -27.93 -21.08
N LEU A 643 -8.68 -28.08 -20.01
CA LEU A 643 -7.45 -27.33 -19.87
C LEU A 643 -6.43 -27.79 -20.94
N ALA A 644 -6.13 -26.87 -21.86
CA ALA A 644 -5.25 -27.11 -23.00
C ALA A 644 -3.87 -26.45 -22.85
N LYS A 645 -3.80 -25.34 -22.08
CA LYS A 645 -2.59 -24.53 -21.97
C LYS A 645 -2.36 -24.03 -20.56
N ILE A 646 -1.08 -24.03 -20.15
CA ILE A 646 -0.64 -23.42 -18.89
C ILE A 646 0.65 -22.64 -19.06
N SER A 647 0.71 -21.42 -18.47
CA SER A 647 1.93 -20.62 -18.35
C SER A 647 2.34 -20.55 -16.88
N LEU A 648 3.49 -21.09 -16.55
CA LEU A 648 4.12 -21.06 -15.22
C LEU A 648 4.96 -19.79 -15.06
N GLY A 649 4.89 -19.17 -13.88
CA GLY A 649 5.64 -17.95 -13.56
C GLY A 649 7.16 -18.16 -13.45
N LYS A 650 7.93 -17.08 -13.48
CA LYS A 650 9.40 -17.10 -13.42
C LYS A 650 9.95 -17.67 -12.10
N ASN A 651 9.22 -17.45 -11.00
CA ASN A 651 9.66 -17.86 -9.66
C ASN A 651 9.14 -19.24 -9.24
N MET A 652 8.58 -20.02 -10.16
CA MET A 652 8.06 -21.35 -9.87
C MET A 652 9.18 -22.25 -9.34
N LYS A 653 8.96 -22.84 -8.16
CA LYS A 653 9.92 -23.69 -7.45
C LYS A 653 9.46 -25.15 -7.36
N THR A 654 8.15 -25.36 -7.16
CA THR A 654 7.62 -26.71 -6.86
C THR A 654 6.28 -26.92 -7.51
N LEU A 655 6.15 -28.06 -8.21
CA LEU A 655 4.91 -28.65 -8.65
C LEU A 655 4.68 -29.94 -7.84
N GLU A 656 3.65 -29.94 -6.99
CA GLU A 656 3.30 -31.12 -6.21
C GLU A 656 2.65 -32.21 -7.09
N ALA A 657 2.54 -33.43 -6.59
CA ALA A 657 1.97 -34.56 -7.31
C ALA A 657 0.53 -34.27 -7.79
N TYR A 658 0.15 -34.82 -8.93
CA TYR A 658 -1.19 -34.72 -9.52
C TYR A 658 -1.64 -33.31 -9.93
N CYS A 659 -0.78 -32.28 -9.93
CA CYS A 659 -1.16 -30.89 -10.18
C CYS A 659 -2.11 -30.71 -11.36
N PHE A 660 -1.89 -31.45 -12.48
CA PHE A 660 -2.64 -31.34 -13.73
C PHE A 660 -3.37 -32.64 -14.11
N VAL A 661 -3.54 -33.55 -13.18
CA VAL A 661 -4.13 -34.87 -13.47
C VAL A 661 -5.38 -35.13 -12.69
N GLY A 662 -5.30 -35.05 -11.35
CA GLY A 662 -6.41 -35.45 -10.48
C GLY A 662 -6.59 -36.98 -10.47
N TYR A 663 -7.77 -37.41 -10.01
CA TYR A 663 -8.03 -38.82 -9.72
C TYR A 663 -8.97 -39.49 -10.75
N SER A 664 -9.67 -38.74 -11.61
CA SER A 664 -10.70 -39.32 -12.46
C SER A 664 -10.68 -38.91 -13.92
N LYS A 665 -10.74 -37.63 -14.23
CA LYS A 665 -10.83 -37.11 -15.62
C LYS A 665 -9.49 -36.66 -16.16
N GLY A 666 -8.65 -36.13 -15.29
CA GLY A 666 -7.37 -35.52 -15.64
C GLY A 666 -7.52 -34.25 -16.48
N CYS A 667 -6.41 -33.87 -17.11
CA CYS A 667 -6.34 -32.77 -18.11
C CYS A 667 -5.89 -33.35 -19.45
N PRO A 668 -6.73 -34.12 -20.16
CA PRO A 668 -6.33 -34.86 -21.35
C PRO A 668 -5.95 -33.97 -22.53
N LEU A 669 -6.39 -32.71 -22.55
CA LEU A 669 -6.12 -31.76 -23.63
C LEU A 669 -4.89 -30.87 -23.37
N LEU A 670 -4.22 -31.01 -22.22
CA LEU A 670 -3.06 -30.16 -21.86
C LEU A 670 -1.85 -30.50 -22.74
N GLY A 671 -1.66 -29.71 -23.80
CA GLY A 671 -0.61 -29.91 -24.79
C GLY A 671 0.42 -28.78 -24.84
N ASP A 672 0.09 -27.61 -24.35
CA ASP A 672 0.93 -26.40 -24.41
C ASP A 672 1.30 -25.94 -22.98
N ILE A 673 2.57 -26.12 -22.60
CA ILE A 673 3.10 -25.77 -21.30
C ILE A 673 4.21 -24.75 -21.47
N ILE A 674 3.99 -23.53 -21.00
CA ILE A 674 4.99 -22.46 -21.03
C ILE A 674 5.61 -22.37 -19.63
N CYS A 675 6.89 -22.70 -19.49
CA CYS A 675 7.62 -22.54 -18.23
C CYS A 675 8.61 -21.38 -18.34
N ARG A 676 8.37 -20.31 -17.61
CA ARG A 676 9.21 -19.09 -17.62
C ARG A 676 10.34 -19.12 -16.59
N ALA A 677 10.39 -20.13 -15.72
CA ALA A 677 11.45 -20.28 -14.73
C ALA A 677 12.76 -20.68 -15.42
N THR A 678 13.86 -19.99 -15.12
CA THR A 678 15.20 -20.33 -15.66
C THR A 678 15.83 -21.53 -14.95
N THR A 679 15.46 -21.77 -13.69
CA THR A 679 15.81 -22.96 -12.93
C THR A 679 14.64 -23.94 -12.94
N PRO A 680 14.85 -25.22 -13.30
CA PRO A 680 13.76 -26.18 -13.36
C PRO A 680 13.03 -26.31 -12.03
N PRO A 681 11.69 -26.10 -11.98
CA PRO A 681 10.90 -26.40 -10.80
C PRO A 681 11.02 -27.87 -10.40
N THR A 682 11.02 -28.15 -9.10
CA THR A 682 10.99 -29.53 -8.58
C THR A 682 9.64 -30.17 -8.91
N LEU A 683 9.67 -31.30 -9.58
CA LEU A 683 8.49 -32.14 -9.80
C LEU A 683 8.40 -33.16 -8.66
N LYS A 684 7.39 -33.03 -7.80
CA LYS A 684 7.12 -33.98 -6.72
C LYS A 684 6.39 -35.22 -7.27
N ASP A 685 6.75 -36.36 -6.76
CA ASP A 685 6.18 -37.65 -7.12
C ASP A 685 5.60 -38.31 -5.86
N ASP A 686 4.36 -38.78 -5.94
CA ASP A 686 3.68 -39.46 -4.85
C ASP A 686 3.17 -40.82 -5.40
N TYR A 687 3.68 -41.91 -4.85
CA TYR A 687 3.39 -43.29 -5.28
C TYR A 687 3.58 -43.52 -6.79
N GLY A 688 4.59 -42.90 -7.40
CA GLY A 688 4.90 -43.04 -8.82
C GLY A 688 4.05 -42.18 -9.75
N THR A 689 3.30 -41.21 -9.19
CA THR A 689 2.46 -40.28 -9.96
C THR A 689 2.95 -38.85 -9.74
N GLY A 690 3.63 -38.31 -10.74
CA GLY A 690 4.11 -36.92 -10.74
C GLY A 690 3.01 -35.91 -11.06
N PRO A 691 3.38 -34.61 -11.19
CA PRO A 691 2.44 -33.52 -11.49
C PRO A 691 1.61 -33.73 -12.78
N PHE A 692 2.16 -34.42 -13.77
CA PHE A 692 1.57 -34.67 -15.09
C PHE A 692 1.01 -36.08 -15.26
N GLY A 693 0.92 -36.88 -14.20
CA GLY A 693 0.36 -38.22 -14.22
C GLY A 693 1.39 -39.33 -14.28
N GLY A 694 0.95 -40.51 -14.61
CA GLY A 694 1.72 -41.76 -14.58
C GLY A 694 1.24 -42.73 -13.49
N GLY A 695 1.86 -43.89 -13.37
CA GLY A 695 1.40 -44.88 -12.42
C GLY A 695 -0.06 -45.32 -12.66
N TRP A 696 -0.93 -45.10 -11.68
CA TRP A 696 -2.34 -45.45 -11.71
C TRP A 696 -3.27 -44.31 -12.22
N SER A 697 -2.73 -43.07 -12.39
CA SER A 697 -3.53 -41.90 -12.79
C SER A 697 -3.46 -41.62 -14.29
N PRO A 698 -4.45 -40.93 -14.87
CA PRO A 698 -4.39 -40.46 -16.25
C PRO A 698 -3.14 -39.64 -16.53
N VAL A 699 -2.68 -39.60 -17.76
CA VAL A 699 -1.55 -38.75 -18.19
C VAL A 699 -2.11 -37.44 -18.75
N ALA A 700 -1.56 -36.30 -18.33
CA ALA A 700 -1.90 -34.99 -18.89
C ALA A 700 -1.55 -34.96 -20.38
N GLY A 701 -2.45 -34.35 -21.19
CA GLY A 701 -2.25 -34.25 -22.63
C GLY A 701 -2.47 -35.54 -23.45
N LYS A 702 -2.98 -36.61 -22.86
CA LYS A 702 -3.15 -37.91 -23.55
C LYS A 702 -3.98 -37.83 -24.84
N ASP A 703 -4.92 -36.89 -24.95
CA ASP A 703 -5.79 -36.72 -26.12
C ASP A 703 -5.24 -35.69 -27.13
N VAL A 704 -4.06 -35.10 -26.83
CA VAL A 704 -3.35 -34.20 -27.77
C VAL A 704 -2.38 -35.04 -28.60
N PRO A 705 -2.35 -34.88 -29.96
CA PRO A 705 -1.34 -35.52 -30.82
C PRO A 705 0.07 -35.23 -30.32
N ALA A 706 1.00 -36.19 -30.35
CA ALA A 706 2.34 -36.08 -29.78
C ALA A 706 3.14 -34.90 -30.37
N GLU A 707 2.94 -34.62 -31.66
CA GLU A 707 3.56 -33.49 -32.37
C GLU A 707 3.10 -32.10 -31.83
N ASN A 708 1.97 -32.03 -31.12
CA ASN A 708 1.39 -30.82 -30.52
C ASN A 708 1.56 -30.74 -29.01
N ARG A 709 2.30 -31.68 -28.38
CA ARG A 709 2.64 -31.63 -26.96
C ARG A 709 3.97 -30.93 -26.78
N ILE A 710 3.92 -29.66 -26.41
CA ILE A 710 5.12 -28.81 -26.36
C ILE A 710 5.29 -28.24 -24.96
N ILE A 711 6.53 -28.27 -24.45
CA ILE A 711 6.95 -27.52 -23.28
C ILE A 711 7.89 -26.42 -23.76
N HIS A 712 7.40 -25.19 -23.68
CA HIS A 712 8.14 -23.98 -24.01
C HIS A 712 8.99 -23.57 -22.81
N LEU A 713 10.30 -23.44 -23.01
CA LEU A 713 11.29 -23.15 -21.98
C LEU A 713 12.00 -21.82 -22.27
N PRO A 714 12.60 -21.15 -21.25
CA PRO A 714 13.40 -19.96 -21.46
C PRO A 714 14.59 -20.20 -22.39
N LYS A 715 14.84 -19.29 -23.31
CA LYS A 715 16.03 -19.32 -24.19
C LYS A 715 17.34 -19.36 -23.39
N SER A 716 17.36 -18.70 -22.23
CA SER A 716 18.50 -18.68 -21.31
C SER A 716 18.77 -20.03 -20.62
N ALA A 717 17.81 -20.96 -20.65
CA ALA A 717 17.95 -22.30 -20.10
C ALA A 717 18.56 -23.29 -21.11
N ASP A 718 18.75 -22.89 -22.38
CA ASP A 718 19.43 -23.65 -23.42
C ASP A 718 20.94 -23.35 -23.36
N LEU A 719 21.72 -24.24 -22.78
CA LEU A 719 23.18 -24.17 -22.78
C LEU A 719 23.72 -24.78 -24.07
N VAL A 720 24.62 -24.06 -24.75
CA VAL A 720 25.27 -24.45 -26.00
C VAL A 720 25.81 -25.90 -25.90
N GLY A 721 25.18 -26.83 -26.63
CA GLY A 721 25.60 -28.24 -26.70
C GLY A 721 24.57 -29.27 -26.22
N GLY A 722 23.33 -28.87 -25.94
CA GLY A 722 22.20 -29.76 -25.64
C GLY A 722 22.14 -30.28 -24.19
N THR A 723 22.84 -29.64 -23.26
CA THR A 723 22.81 -29.93 -21.81
C THR A 723 22.24 -28.72 -21.05
N GLY A 724 21.02 -28.30 -21.41
CA GLY A 724 20.31 -27.24 -20.68
C GLY A 724 19.87 -27.71 -19.28
N ALA A 725 19.69 -26.79 -18.34
CA ALA A 725 19.27 -27.08 -16.97
C ALA A 725 18.03 -27.99 -16.90
N TYR A 726 17.12 -27.90 -17.89
CA TYR A 726 15.94 -28.75 -17.99
C TYR A 726 16.24 -30.16 -18.53
N ALA A 727 17.23 -30.30 -19.42
CA ALA A 727 17.63 -31.62 -19.96
C ALA A 727 18.22 -32.55 -18.89
N ASP A 728 18.87 -31.97 -17.86
CA ASP A 728 19.46 -32.73 -16.76
C ASP A 728 18.53 -32.84 -15.53
N SER A 729 17.32 -32.31 -15.60
CA SER A 729 16.36 -32.29 -14.51
C SER A 729 15.32 -33.42 -14.60
N SER A 730 14.49 -33.55 -13.56
CA SER A 730 13.34 -34.46 -13.55
C SER A 730 12.32 -34.20 -14.69
N TRP A 731 12.36 -33.02 -15.33
CA TRP A 731 11.51 -32.66 -16.45
C TRP A 731 11.79 -33.49 -17.72
N VAL A 732 12.98 -34.04 -17.87
CA VAL A 732 13.32 -34.91 -19.01
C VAL A 732 12.38 -36.13 -19.10
N LYS A 733 11.82 -36.57 -17.97
CA LYS A 733 10.84 -37.67 -17.97
C LYS A 733 9.59 -37.37 -18.82
N LEU A 734 9.23 -36.09 -18.97
CA LEU A 734 8.07 -35.67 -19.74
C LEU A 734 8.26 -35.87 -21.27
N THR A 735 9.49 -36.02 -21.74
CA THR A 735 9.80 -36.33 -23.14
C THR A 735 9.72 -37.82 -23.45
N SER A 736 9.52 -38.69 -22.44
CA SER A 736 9.39 -40.14 -22.62
C SER A 736 8.14 -40.52 -23.44
N SER A 737 8.09 -41.76 -23.92
CA SER A 737 6.94 -42.30 -24.65
C SER A 737 5.64 -42.29 -23.87
N THR A 738 5.71 -42.24 -22.53
CA THR A 738 4.53 -42.12 -21.64
C THR A 738 3.84 -40.75 -21.73
N TYR A 739 4.64 -39.69 -21.78
CA TYR A 739 4.10 -38.30 -21.79
C TYR A 739 4.16 -37.68 -23.18
N GLY A 740 5.24 -37.92 -23.93
CA GLY A 740 5.39 -37.49 -25.32
C GLY A 740 5.51 -35.98 -25.57
N PHE A 741 5.96 -35.20 -24.58
CA PHE A 741 6.20 -33.77 -24.78
C PHE A 741 7.56 -33.53 -25.45
N ALA A 742 7.62 -32.48 -26.29
CA ALA A 742 8.86 -31.97 -26.86
C ALA A 742 9.26 -30.66 -26.14
N PHE A 743 10.55 -30.47 -25.88
CA PHE A 743 11.10 -29.21 -25.37
C PHE A 743 11.34 -28.22 -26.52
N LYS A 744 10.98 -26.97 -26.30
CA LYS A 744 11.23 -25.86 -27.21
C LYS A 744 11.73 -24.65 -26.42
N TYR A 745 12.94 -24.21 -26.69
CA TYR A 745 13.58 -23.08 -26.00
C TYR A 745 13.28 -21.76 -26.74
N ASP A 746 12.09 -21.22 -26.54
CA ASP A 746 11.58 -20.06 -27.28
C ASP A 746 10.96 -18.98 -26.38
N VAL A 747 10.91 -19.16 -25.07
CA VAL A 747 10.38 -18.18 -24.12
C VAL A 747 11.43 -17.11 -23.84
N GLU A 748 11.07 -15.82 -23.97
CA GLU A 748 11.91 -14.73 -23.52
C GLU A 748 11.86 -14.62 -21.99
N GLY A 749 13.02 -14.42 -21.37
CA GLY A 749 13.23 -14.50 -19.93
C GLY A 749 12.65 -13.31 -19.13
#